data_4e153f7764ebf1ac13e985d94a04aec2
#
_entry.id   4e153f7764ebf1ac13e985d94a04aec2
#
_cell.length_a   1.000
_cell.length_b   1.000
_cell.length_c   1.000
_cell.angle_alpha   90.00
_cell.angle_beta   90.00
_cell.angle_gamma   90.00
#
_symmetry.space_group_name_H-M   'P 1'
#
loop_
_entity.id
_entity.type
_entity.pdbx_description
1 polymer ?
#
loop_
_entity_poly.entity_id
_entity_poly.type
_entity_poly.pdbx_seq_one_letter_code
_entity_poly.pdbx_strand_id
1 'polypeptide(L)'
;MKATITSLIFLLLSLTVSSQTYKYIGIEEGLSNQKIYKIQKDARGYMWFLTHVGIDQYNGKEIKHYKLREGNRELDPLLNINWTFLDKTGTLLVTGKQGRIFRYDSGHDRFVQIYNMYNYWNKDYHAFVRYSYIDQEDNVWLCGKSAIHLFNIESGQKQQISNRLGNITCIEQINSEHFFIGTDKRIYLAKLENGNLKELSCGKLGMMDMHVHELYLHRTANKLFIGTFEKGVYIYDLNSQKIVRPEVELTDVNITRISPLNTKELLVATEGAGVHKLNIDTYETDPYIIANYGSYNEMDGNIINDVYVDNEQRIWLSNYPTGITVRNNQYTNYNWIKHSIGNRQSLVNNQVNSIIEDSDGDLWFGTSNGISLYDSKQKQWRSFLSSFNHGLKNQNRIFITLCEVSPGIIWAGGYASGIFQITKKNGNIEYLTPAQSFHLNVRADKYIRDIKKDRYGCIWSGGYYNLKCFNLKTRQGRLYPGLGSVTAIEEKDSTSMWIGTSTNLFLLDRNSGKYHEIPLPGGATYIYTLHQEDNGLLYIGTSGSGLFTYDPVKESISAHYHTGNSPLVSNSIYVILPTKDGNILMSTENGISIFSPTNRQFRNWTRGQGLMSTCFNAGSGVLRANGNTVFGSTDGALEFPPNIEMPKTGDSHMIFSDFRIFYQTVYPNDPNSPLTKDIDQIEKLNLKYMQNTFSIRVSSINYDYPSDILYTWQLEGFYDGWTTPSDEGTIRFTNVAPGTYTLRVRSVSKEDNKHVLQERILKITVAHPVWLSFWAICIYVLTIILATYVIFRLHSMRREKKASDERTRFFINTAHDIRTPLTLIKAPLEEIQQKENLSEESQANMLTAMKNVDTLIRLTTNLINFSKANVYSSSLRISEHELNTYMEGIYHAFYSYAEAKQIKLDYKSNFEYQNVWFDKEKMDSITKNLISNAI
;
A
#
# COMPACT_ATOMS: atom_id res chain seq x y z
N MET A 1 -30.41 -18.25 44.96
CA MET A 1 -30.47 -16.91 44.38
C MET A 1 -29.12 -16.26 44.06
N LYS A 2 -28.05 -16.40 44.88
CA LYS A 2 -26.72 -15.89 44.50
C LYS A 2 -26.02 -16.69 43.35
N ALA A 3 -26.18 -18.00 43.35
CA ALA A 3 -25.60 -18.88 42.30
C ALA A 3 -26.31 -18.73 40.93
N THR A 4 -27.61 -18.39 40.91
CA THR A 4 -28.39 -18.15 39.69
C THR A 4 -28.07 -16.79 39.05
N ILE A 5 -27.72 -15.79 39.87
CA ILE A 5 -27.35 -14.45 39.35
C ILE A 5 -25.92 -14.49 38.79
N THR A 6 -25.01 -15.25 39.37
CA THR A 6 -23.62 -15.42 38.86
C THR A 6 -23.61 -16.21 37.54
N SER A 7 -24.46 -17.23 37.37
CA SER A 7 -24.67 -17.94 36.10
C SER A 7 -25.29 -17.05 35.01
N LEU A 8 -26.19 -16.11 35.40
CA LEU A 8 -26.82 -15.21 34.44
C LEU A 8 -25.85 -14.08 33.96
N ILE A 9 -24.93 -13.66 34.83
CA ILE A 9 -23.86 -12.69 34.48
C ILE A 9 -22.81 -13.35 33.61
N PHE A 10 -22.49 -14.62 33.82
CA PHE A 10 -21.59 -15.38 32.90
C PHE A 10 -22.25 -15.69 31.56
N LEU A 11 -23.57 -15.79 31.48
CA LEU A 11 -24.32 -16.02 30.24
C LEU A 11 -24.49 -14.72 29.40
N LEU A 12 -24.34 -13.55 30.02
CA LEU A 12 -24.40 -12.23 29.35
C LEU A 12 -23.03 -11.73 28.83
N LEU A 13 -21.93 -12.40 29.23
CA LEU A 13 -20.57 -12.06 28.80
C LEU A 13 -20.04 -12.94 27.65
N SER A 14 -20.84 -13.84 27.14
CA SER A 14 -20.42 -14.71 26.04
C SER A 14 -21.32 -14.61 24.83
N LEU A 15 -21.27 -13.54 24.09
CA LEU A 15 -21.74 -13.49 22.70
C LEU A 15 -21.33 -12.18 21.98
N THR A 16 -20.06 -11.86 22.02
CA THR A 16 -19.48 -11.16 20.88
C THR A 16 -18.52 -12.13 20.22
N VAL A 17 -19.01 -12.92 19.28
CA VAL A 17 -18.13 -13.57 18.29
C VAL A 17 -17.65 -12.42 17.41
N SER A 18 -16.59 -11.77 17.89
CA SER A 18 -15.89 -10.79 17.05
C SER A 18 -15.13 -11.57 16.00
N SER A 19 -15.54 -11.47 14.76
CA SER A 19 -14.76 -11.96 13.63
C SER A 19 -13.45 -11.18 13.58
N GLN A 20 -12.33 -11.89 13.67
CA GLN A 20 -10.98 -11.32 13.55
C GLN A 20 -10.63 -11.25 12.07
N THR A 21 -10.01 -10.14 11.64
CA THR A 21 -9.58 -10.01 10.24
C THR A 21 -8.19 -10.55 10.04
N TYR A 22 -8.04 -11.35 9.01
CA TYR A 22 -6.75 -11.80 8.49
C TYR A 22 -6.47 -11.09 7.16
N LYS A 23 -5.25 -10.57 7.03
CA LYS A 23 -4.72 -10.04 5.77
C LYS A 23 -3.64 -10.99 5.29
N TYR A 24 -3.70 -11.34 4.00
CA TYR A 24 -2.70 -12.20 3.37
C TYR A 24 -1.77 -11.35 2.52
N ILE A 25 -0.49 -11.66 2.54
CA ILE A 25 0.53 -11.04 1.72
C ILE A 25 1.31 -12.18 1.06
N GLY A 26 1.05 -12.39 -0.21
CA GLY A 26 1.65 -13.44 -1.04
C GLY A 26 2.41 -12.86 -2.24
N ILE A 27 2.63 -13.67 -3.25
CA ILE A 27 3.28 -13.27 -4.51
C ILE A 27 2.43 -12.24 -5.25
N GLU A 28 1.11 -12.34 -5.18
CA GLU A 28 0.19 -11.39 -5.82
C GLU A 28 0.29 -9.99 -5.23
N GLU A 29 0.56 -9.89 -3.92
CA GLU A 29 0.81 -8.63 -3.22
C GLU A 29 2.27 -8.16 -3.36
N GLY A 30 3.12 -8.93 -4.04
CA GLY A 30 4.48 -8.55 -4.38
C GLY A 30 5.58 -9.20 -3.56
N LEU A 31 5.33 -10.26 -2.76
CA LEU A 31 6.42 -11.01 -2.11
C LEU A 31 7.33 -11.67 -3.14
N SER A 32 8.63 -11.68 -2.86
CA SER A 32 9.62 -12.36 -3.72
C SER A 32 9.51 -13.88 -3.65
N ASN A 33 9.04 -14.43 -2.53
CA ASN A 33 8.84 -15.87 -2.32
C ASN A 33 7.86 -16.13 -1.18
N GLN A 34 7.08 -17.20 -1.27
CA GLN A 34 6.11 -17.59 -0.22
C GLN A 34 6.76 -18.24 1.01
N LYS A 35 7.97 -18.76 0.87
CA LYS A 35 8.69 -19.36 2.01
C LYS A 35 9.45 -18.30 2.77
N ILE A 36 8.91 -17.90 3.90
CA ILE A 36 9.45 -16.89 4.81
C ILE A 36 10.06 -17.57 6.03
N TYR A 37 11.27 -17.18 6.40
CA TYR A 37 11.99 -17.74 7.55
C TYR A 37 11.92 -16.84 8.77
N LYS A 38 11.85 -15.52 8.58
CA LYS A 38 11.88 -14.55 9.67
C LYS A 38 11.09 -13.31 9.34
N ILE A 39 10.45 -12.73 10.35
CA ILE A 39 9.70 -11.47 10.30
C ILE A 39 10.30 -10.54 11.35
N GLN A 40 10.65 -9.31 10.96
CA GLN A 40 11.17 -8.30 11.88
C GLN A 40 10.69 -6.91 11.51
N LYS A 41 10.51 -6.03 12.50
CA LYS A 41 10.18 -4.61 12.32
C LYS A 41 11.38 -3.78 12.74
N ASP A 42 11.91 -2.94 11.83
CA ASP A 42 13.04 -2.07 12.13
C ASP A 42 12.63 -0.82 12.93
N ALA A 43 13.61 -0.03 13.40
CA ALA A 43 13.36 1.20 14.15
C ALA A 43 12.63 2.29 13.33
N ARG A 44 12.66 2.23 12.01
CA ARG A 44 11.93 3.15 11.10
C ARG A 44 10.47 2.72 10.93
N GLY A 45 10.12 1.51 11.39
CA GLY A 45 8.78 0.95 11.32
C GLY A 45 8.53 0.04 10.12
N TYR A 46 9.51 -0.18 9.22
CA TYR A 46 9.36 -1.14 8.12
C TYR A 46 9.32 -2.58 8.62
N MET A 47 8.44 -3.38 8.01
CA MET A 47 8.48 -4.84 8.18
C MET A 47 9.45 -5.45 7.17
N TRP A 48 10.28 -6.35 7.66
CA TRP A 48 11.27 -7.07 6.88
C TRP A 48 10.95 -8.56 6.89
N PHE A 49 10.96 -9.16 5.71
CA PHE A 49 10.72 -10.58 5.52
C PHE A 49 11.96 -11.26 4.94
N LEU A 50 12.50 -12.21 5.69
CA LEU A 50 13.59 -13.05 5.21
C LEU A 50 12.98 -14.17 4.38
N THR A 51 13.16 -14.13 3.06
CA THR A 51 12.60 -15.09 2.14
C THR A 51 13.65 -16.11 1.66
N HIS A 52 13.20 -17.15 0.98
CA HIS A 52 14.08 -18.14 0.39
C HIS A 52 15.00 -17.59 -0.71
N VAL A 53 14.63 -16.49 -1.36
CA VAL A 53 15.34 -15.92 -2.52
C VAL A 53 15.92 -14.53 -2.27
N GLY A 54 15.64 -13.91 -1.12
CA GLY A 54 16.11 -12.55 -0.83
C GLY A 54 15.52 -11.98 0.45
N ILE A 55 15.52 -10.68 0.53
CA ILE A 55 15.01 -9.91 1.66
C ILE A 55 13.98 -8.93 1.12
N ASP A 56 12.78 -8.95 1.70
CA ASP A 56 11.68 -8.08 1.32
C ASP A 56 11.44 -7.04 2.42
N GLN A 57 11.30 -5.78 2.03
CA GLN A 57 10.91 -4.67 2.90
C GLN A 57 9.48 -4.24 2.56
N TYR A 58 8.64 -4.11 3.57
CA TYR A 58 7.23 -3.77 3.42
C TYR A 58 6.85 -2.55 4.26
N ASN A 59 6.14 -1.59 3.66
CA ASN A 59 5.66 -0.36 4.32
C ASN A 59 4.15 -0.33 4.57
N GLY A 60 3.45 -1.42 4.24
CA GLY A 60 1.99 -1.51 4.24
C GLY A 60 1.37 -1.46 2.84
N LYS A 61 1.96 -0.71 1.91
CA LYS A 61 1.47 -0.53 0.53
C LYS A 61 2.33 -1.22 -0.52
N GLU A 62 3.65 -1.12 -0.39
CA GLU A 62 4.62 -1.59 -1.38
C GLU A 62 5.62 -2.54 -0.74
N ILE A 63 6.06 -3.54 -1.51
CA ILE A 63 7.14 -4.45 -1.15
C ILE A 63 8.34 -4.18 -2.04
N LYS A 64 9.48 -3.96 -1.41
CA LYS A 64 10.75 -3.74 -2.09
C LYS A 64 11.68 -4.91 -1.85
N HIS A 65 12.32 -5.43 -2.92
CA HIS A 65 13.18 -6.60 -2.87
C HIS A 65 14.65 -6.21 -2.82
N TYR A 66 15.41 -6.85 -1.96
CA TYR A 66 16.84 -6.66 -1.84
C TYR A 66 17.58 -7.97 -2.06
N LYS A 67 18.69 -7.86 -2.78
CA LYS A 67 19.65 -8.92 -3.00
C LYS A 67 21.01 -8.51 -2.46
N LEU A 68 21.72 -9.43 -1.83
CA LEU A 68 23.06 -9.19 -1.34
C LEU A 68 24.07 -9.25 -2.48
N ARG A 69 25.04 -8.34 -2.46
CA ARG A 69 26.08 -8.21 -3.49
C ARG A 69 27.48 -8.05 -2.89
N GLU A 70 28.47 -8.58 -3.58
CA GLU A 70 29.90 -8.32 -3.34
C GLU A 70 30.44 -7.61 -4.59
N GLY A 71 30.62 -6.28 -4.52
CA GLY A 71 30.82 -5.45 -5.71
C GLY A 71 29.63 -5.55 -6.67
N ASN A 72 29.89 -5.95 -7.91
CA ASN A 72 28.84 -6.13 -8.93
C ASN A 72 28.26 -7.55 -8.98
N ARG A 73 28.80 -8.49 -8.18
CA ARG A 73 28.35 -9.89 -8.18
C ARG A 73 27.23 -10.08 -7.17
N GLU A 74 26.12 -10.64 -7.62
CA GLU A 74 25.05 -11.11 -6.76
C GLU A 74 25.46 -12.38 -6.04
N LEU A 75 25.18 -12.45 -4.73
CA LEU A 75 25.51 -13.60 -3.88
C LEU A 75 24.34 -14.57 -3.86
N ASP A 76 24.67 -15.87 -3.75
CA ASP A 76 23.67 -16.94 -3.59
C ASP A 76 22.86 -16.72 -2.29
N PRO A 77 21.54 -16.54 -2.35
CA PRO A 77 20.71 -16.34 -1.18
C PRO A 77 20.79 -17.50 -0.18
N LEU A 78 20.80 -18.73 -0.63
CA LEU A 78 20.82 -19.94 0.23
C LEU A 78 22.06 -20.04 1.12
N LEU A 79 23.15 -19.40 0.72
CA LEU A 79 24.41 -19.40 1.45
C LEU A 79 24.62 -18.10 2.25
N ASN A 80 23.96 -17.00 1.89
CA ASN A 80 24.24 -15.68 2.46
C ASN A 80 23.04 -15.06 3.20
N ILE A 81 21.84 -15.63 3.08
CA ILE A 81 20.62 -15.11 3.70
C ILE A 81 19.96 -16.22 4.51
N ASN A 82 20.33 -16.35 5.79
CA ASN A 82 19.78 -17.39 6.68
C ASN A 82 19.25 -16.83 8.00
N TRP A 83 19.86 -15.75 8.54
CA TRP A 83 19.45 -15.14 9.79
C TRP A 83 19.42 -13.62 9.68
N THR A 84 18.46 -13.02 10.34
CA THR A 84 18.32 -11.56 10.45
C THR A 84 18.22 -11.16 11.90
N PHE A 85 18.78 -10.00 12.22
CA PHE A 85 18.78 -9.41 13.56
C PHE A 85 18.61 -7.89 13.45
N LEU A 86 18.28 -7.27 14.57
CA LEU A 86 18.37 -5.83 14.74
C LEU A 86 19.52 -5.50 15.67
N ASP A 87 20.37 -4.55 15.29
CA ASP A 87 21.36 -3.98 16.21
C ASP A 87 20.68 -3.06 17.24
N LYS A 88 21.45 -2.54 18.21
CA LYS A 88 20.94 -1.60 19.22
C LYS A 88 20.28 -0.33 18.66
N THR A 89 20.61 0.04 17.44
CA THR A 89 19.97 1.17 16.74
C THR A 89 18.66 0.78 16.07
N GLY A 90 18.30 -0.52 16.06
CA GLY A 90 17.17 -1.08 15.36
C GLY A 90 17.39 -1.18 13.85
N THR A 91 18.65 -1.19 13.40
CA THR A 91 19.00 -1.39 11.98
C THR A 91 19.13 -2.87 11.67
N LEU A 92 18.61 -3.29 10.51
CA LEU A 92 18.62 -4.69 10.10
C LEU A 92 20.02 -5.17 9.71
N LEU A 93 20.37 -6.32 10.26
CA LEU A 93 21.55 -7.11 9.92
C LEU A 93 21.12 -8.42 9.27
N VAL A 94 21.92 -8.91 8.34
CA VAL A 94 21.71 -10.18 7.65
C VAL A 94 22.99 -10.99 7.70
N THR A 95 22.88 -12.27 8.03
CA THR A 95 24.00 -13.22 8.02
C THR A 95 23.62 -14.49 7.30
N GLY A 96 24.62 -15.23 6.84
CA GLY A 96 24.43 -16.50 6.15
C GLY A 96 25.47 -17.54 6.50
N LYS A 97 25.32 -18.74 5.92
CA LYS A 97 26.19 -19.91 6.15
C LYS A 97 27.65 -19.66 5.79
N GLN A 98 27.92 -18.68 4.92
CA GLN A 98 29.29 -18.29 4.54
C GLN A 98 29.93 -17.30 5.54
N GLY A 99 29.29 -16.97 6.68
CA GLY A 99 29.89 -16.11 7.70
C GLY A 99 30.15 -14.68 7.27
N ARG A 100 29.34 -14.16 6.34
CA ARG A 100 29.31 -12.75 6.00
C ARG A 100 28.24 -12.05 6.80
N ILE A 101 28.49 -10.80 7.20
CA ILE A 101 27.53 -9.94 7.89
C ILE A 101 27.27 -8.72 7.00
N PHE A 102 26.02 -8.49 6.69
CA PHE A 102 25.54 -7.32 5.97
C PHE A 102 24.69 -6.46 6.89
N ARG A 103 24.87 -5.16 6.81
CA ARG A 103 24.05 -4.18 7.51
C ARG A 103 23.27 -3.35 6.49
N TYR A 104 22.01 -3.09 6.75
CA TYR A 104 21.22 -2.19 5.92
C TYR A 104 21.70 -0.75 6.09
N ASP A 105 22.04 -0.10 5.00
CA ASP A 105 22.38 1.32 4.91
C ASP A 105 21.17 2.07 4.33
N SER A 106 20.43 2.71 5.22
CA SER A 106 19.22 3.46 4.82
C SER A 106 19.55 4.67 3.94
N GLY A 107 20.72 5.28 4.12
CA GLY A 107 21.16 6.43 3.34
C GLY A 107 21.37 6.09 1.87
N HIS A 108 21.94 4.91 1.57
CA HIS A 108 22.17 4.43 0.21
C HIS A 108 21.15 3.37 -0.23
N ASP A 109 20.18 3.05 0.63
CA ASP A 109 19.10 2.10 0.38
C ASP A 109 19.60 0.74 -0.16
N ARG A 110 20.59 0.18 0.52
CA ARG A 110 21.24 -1.09 0.17
C ARG A 110 21.84 -1.79 1.37
N PHE A 111 22.13 -3.07 1.22
CA PHE A 111 22.92 -3.81 2.20
C PHE A 111 24.42 -3.66 1.92
N VAL A 112 25.18 -3.31 2.96
CA VAL A 112 26.62 -3.15 2.92
C VAL A 112 27.26 -4.28 3.73
N GLN A 113 28.23 -4.98 3.16
CA GLN A 113 29.00 -5.99 3.86
C GLN A 113 29.94 -5.32 4.87
N ILE A 114 29.72 -5.57 6.16
CA ILE A 114 30.53 -5.03 7.25
C ILE A 114 31.57 -6.03 7.75
N TYR A 115 31.34 -7.33 7.55
CA TYR A 115 32.24 -8.39 7.96
C TYR A 115 32.22 -9.57 7.00
N ASN A 116 33.40 -10.23 6.86
CA ASN A 116 33.54 -11.50 6.17
C ASN A 116 34.51 -12.37 6.96
N MET A 117 34.02 -13.47 7.49
CA MET A 117 34.78 -14.41 8.31
C MET A 117 36.06 -14.91 7.62
N TYR A 118 35.99 -15.20 6.33
CA TYR A 118 37.13 -15.74 5.56
C TYR A 118 38.29 -14.78 5.36
N ASN A 119 38.09 -13.49 5.54
CA ASN A 119 39.18 -12.51 5.41
C ASN A 119 40.12 -12.51 6.63
N TYR A 120 39.73 -13.09 7.74
CA TYR A 120 40.42 -12.99 9.03
C TYR A 120 40.86 -14.32 9.60
N TRP A 121 40.19 -15.42 9.27
CA TRP A 121 40.42 -16.73 9.84
C TRP A 121 40.82 -17.68 8.74
N ASN A 122 41.84 -18.53 9.02
CA ASN A 122 42.51 -19.39 8.04
C ASN A 122 41.47 -20.11 7.13
N LYS A 123 41.82 -20.20 5.83
CA LYS A 123 40.99 -20.61 4.69
C LYS A 123 40.51 -22.07 4.73
N ASP A 124 39.94 -22.51 5.83
CA ASP A 124 39.18 -23.75 5.86
C ASP A 124 37.85 -23.53 5.16
N TYR A 125 37.86 -23.70 3.84
CA TYR A 125 36.71 -23.51 2.94
C TYR A 125 35.47 -24.37 3.29
N HIS A 126 35.50 -25.15 4.36
CA HIS A 126 34.43 -26.04 4.82
C HIS A 126 33.79 -25.60 6.13
N ALA A 127 34.18 -24.48 6.72
CA ALA A 127 33.58 -23.99 7.96
C ALA A 127 32.30 -23.20 7.69
N PHE A 128 31.18 -23.89 7.48
CA PHE A 128 29.87 -23.26 7.41
C PHE A 128 29.38 -22.83 8.78
N VAL A 129 28.82 -21.59 8.86
CA VAL A 129 28.04 -21.14 10.01
C VAL A 129 26.73 -21.91 10.04
N ARG A 130 26.41 -22.51 11.17
CA ARG A 130 25.22 -23.32 11.39
C ARG A 130 24.12 -22.57 12.08
N TYR A 131 24.51 -21.61 12.93
CA TYR A 131 23.59 -20.70 13.63
C TYR A 131 24.25 -19.34 13.81
N SER A 132 23.47 -18.28 13.76
CA SER A 132 23.94 -16.93 14.08
C SER A 132 23.03 -16.30 15.14
N TYR A 133 23.61 -15.48 15.99
CA TYR A 133 22.94 -14.79 17.08
C TYR A 133 23.55 -13.39 17.27
N ILE A 134 22.80 -12.45 17.79
CA ILE A 134 23.30 -11.14 18.24
C ILE A 134 23.01 -11.01 19.75
N ASP A 135 24.01 -10.63 20.52
CA ASP A 135 23.85 -10.37 21.96
C ASP A 135 23.49 -8.89 22.24
N GLN A 136 23.20 -8.59 23.50
CA GLN A 136 22.83 -7.23 23.93
C GLN A 136 23.98 -6.22 23.86
N GLU A 137 25.21 -6.66 23.67
CA GLU A 137 26.42 -5.87 23.48
C GLU A 137 26.78 -5.66 22.01
N ASP A 138 25.87 -6.01 21.05
CA ASP A 138 26.06 -5.95 19.60
C ASP A 138 27.20 -6.83 19.08
N ASN A 139 27.51 -7.96 19.77
CA ASN A 139 28.37 -8.98 19.22
C ASN A 139 27.55 -9.95 18.37
N VAL A 140 27.88 -10.09 17.12
CA VAL A 140 27.32 -11.12 16.24
C VAL A 140 28.11 -12.40 16.42
N TRP A 141 27.43 -13.45 16.84
CA TRP A 141 27.95 -14.80 17.04
C TRP A 141 27.72 -15.60 15.78
N LEU A 142 28.78 -16.04 15.14
CA LEU A 142 28.74 -16.94 13.98
C LEU A 142 29.20 -18.33 14.44
N CYS A 143 28.23 -19.19 14.73
CA CYS A 143 28.45 -20.50 15.33
C CYS A 143 28.72 -21.57 14.27
N GLY A 144 29.96 -22.01 14.15
CA GLY A 144 30.38 -23.12 13.33
C GLY A 144 30.47 -24.44 14.13
N LYS A 145 30.84 -25.53 13.47
CA LYS A 145 30.96 -26.85 14.11
C LYS A 145 32.09 -26.91 15.17
N SER A 146 33.22 -26.29 14.88
CA SER A 146 34.45 -26.36 15.74
C SER A 146 34.80 -25.01 16.37
N ALA A 147 34.27 -23.92 15.90
CA ALA A 147 34.57 -22.58 16.37
C ALA A 147 33.34 -21.67 16.30
N ILE A 148 33.30 -20.69 17.19
CA ILE A 148 32.37 -19.59 17.23
C ILE A 148 33.19 -18.33 16.94
N HIS A 149 32.76 -17.54 15.98
CA HIS A 149 33.36 -16.24 15.66
C HIS A 149 32.46 -15.12 16.17
N LEU A 150 33.03 -14.24 16.98
CA LEU A 150 32.37 -13.03 17.48
C LEU A 150 32.84 -11.83 16.69
N PHE A 151 31.92 -11.02 16.27
CA PHE A 151 32.18 -9.72 15.65
C PHE A 151 31.34 -8.65 16.31
N ASN A 152 31.99 -7.69 16.97
CA ASN A 152 31.29 -6.55 17.55
C ASN A 152 31.08 -5.47 16.49
N ILE A 153 29.84 -5.03 16.31
CA ILE A 153 29.41 -4.13 15.25
C ILE A 153 29.98 -2.71 15.44
N GLU A 154 30.01 -2.22 16.69
CA GLU A 154 30.47 -0.85 17.00
C GLU A 154 32.00 -0.73 16.98
N SER A 155 32.68 -1.59 17.71
CA SER A 155 34.13 -1.53 17.87
C SER A 155 34.91 -2.20 16.74
N GLY A 156 34.25 -3.04 15.93
CA GLY A 156 34.89 -3.87 14.92
C GLY A 156 35.80 -4.97 15.49
N GLN A 157 35.74 -5.20 16.80
CA GLN A 157 36.54 -6.26 17.46
C GLN A 157 36.11 -7.62 16.97
N LYS A 158 37.10 -8.53 16.87
CA LYS A 158 36.93 -9.88 16.38
C LYS A 158 37.54 -10.87 17.35
N GLN A 159 36.83 -11.95 17.61
CA GLN A 159 37.28 -12.98 18.50
C GLN A 159 36.88 -14.37 17.99
N GLN A 160 37.71 -15.35 18.18
CA GLN A 160 37.39 -16.77 17.90
C GLN A 160 37.42 -17.56 19.21
N ILE A 161 36.33 -18.33 19.38
CA ILE A 161 36.15 -19.21 20.54
C ILE A 161 36.06 -20.65 20.05
N SER A 162 36.71 -21.58 20.75
CA SER A 162 36.55 -23.01 20.43
C SER A 162 35.16 -23.51 20.77
N ASN A 163 34.45 -24.09 19.82
CA ASN A 163 33.15 -24.69 20.06
C ASN A 163 33.31 -26.16 20.48
N ARG A 164 33.06 -26.44 21.73
CA ARG A 164 33.04 -27.80 22.33
C ARG A 164 31.62 -28.31 22.61
N LEU A 165 30.60 -27.51 22.36
CA LEU A 165 29.20 -27.78 22.71
C LEU A 165 28.46 -28.58 21.63
N GLY A 166 29.01 -28.69 20.44
CA GLY A 166 28.41 -29.38 19.29
C GLY A 166 27.64 -28.46 18.34
N ASN A 167 26.53 -28.94 17.78
CA ASN A 167 25.73 -28.21 16.87
C ASN A 167 24.79 -27.24 17.61
N ILE A 168 25.17 -26.00 17.72
CA ILE A 168 24.35 -24.94 18.33
C ILE A 168 23.16 -24.64 17.38
N THR A 169 21.96 -24.63 17.97
CA THR A 169 20.69 -24.41 17.25
C THR A 169 19.99 -23.12 17.70
N CYS A 170 20.21 -22.69 18.95
CA CYS A 170 19.69 -21.44 19.51
C CYS A 170 20.52 -20.95 20.67
N ILE A 171 20.50 -19.66 20.95
CA ILE A 171 21.16 -19.00 22.07
C ILE A 171 20.19 -18.01 22.70
N GLU A 172 20.15 -17.96 24.01
CA GLU A 172 19.40 -16.94 24.77
C GLU A 172 20.27 -16.34 25.84
N GLN A 173 20.44 -15.02 25.83
CA GLN A 173 21.29 -14.31 26.79
C GLN A 173 20.56 -14.05 28.11
N ILE A 174 21.18 -14.42 29.21
CA ILE A 174 20.71 -14.13 30.57
C ILE A 174 21.19 -12.72 30.98
N ASN A 175 22.49 -12.50 30.89
CA ASN A 175 23.15 -11.21 31.11
C ASN A 175 24.44 -11.17 30.27
N SER A 176 25.25 -10.11 30.42
CA SER A 176 26.46 -9.89 29.59
C SER A 176 27.45 -11.06 29.55
N GLU A 177 27.45 -11.94 30.53
CA GLU A 177 28.40 -13.04 30.60
C GLU A 177 27.75 -14.43 30.50
N HIS A 178 26.46 -14.59 30.81
CA HIS A 178 25.79 -15.88 30.92
C HIS A 178 24.77 -16.09 29.82
N PHE A 179 24.79 -17.29 29.24
CA PHE A 179 23.97 -17.69 28.10
C PHE A 179 23.40 -19.10 28.30
N PHE A 180 22.13 -19.26 27.94
CA PHE A 180 21.60 -20.59 27.62
C PHE A 180 21.88 -20.90 26.16
N ILE A 181 22.47 -22.05 25.88
CA ILE A 181 22.84 -22.50 24.55
C ILE A 181 22.15 -23.82 24.26
N GLY A 182 21.21 -23.83 23.34
CA GLY A 182 20.55 -25.03 22.85
C GLY A 182 21.34 -25.68 21.72
N THR A 183 21.32 -26.99 21.70
CA THR A 183 21.97 -27.82 20.67
C THR A 183 21.01 -28.89 20.16
N ASP A 184 21.45 -29.64 19.15
CA ASP A 184 20.75 -30.83 18.64
C ASP A 184 20.66 -31.98 19.65
N LYS A 185 21.25 -31.86 20.83
CA LYS A 185 21.28 -32.91 21.87
C LYS A 185 20.80 -32.47 23.23
N ARG A 186 21.14 -31.25 23.68
CA ARG A 186 20.82 -30.77 25.04
C ARG A 186 20.97 -29.26 25.17
N ILE A 187 20.64 -28.72 26.33
CA ILE A 187 20.87 -27.32 26.72
C ILE A 187 22.12 -27.24 27.58
N TYR A 188 22.90 -26.18 27.35
CA TYR A 188 24.03 -25.78 28.16
C TYR A 188 23.74 -24.43 28.83
N LEU A 189 24.16 -24.27 30.06
CA LEU A 189 24.38 -22.97 30.67
C LEU A 189 25.86 -22.64 30.51
N ALA A 190 26.20 -21.56 29.85
CA ALA A 190 27.57 -21.21 29.57
C ALA A 190 27.89 -19.79 30.06
N LYS A 191 29.13 -19.61 30.57
CA LYS A 191 29.70 -18.31 30.90
C LYS A 191 30.78 -17.97 29.88
N LEU A 192 30.67 -16.76 29.30
CA LEU A 192 31.74 -16.19 28.49
C LEU A 192 32.76 -15.50 29.40
N GLU A 193 33.95 -16.07 29.56
CA GLU A 193 34.99 -15.58 30.45
C GLU A 193 36.35 -15.61 29.74
N ASN A 194 37.04 -14.46 29.71
CA ASN A 194 38.35 -14.31 29.03
C ASN A 194 38.40 -14.88 27.63
N GLY A 195 37.29 -14.71 26.88
CA GLY A 195 37.22 -15.17 25.49
C GLY A 195 37.03 -16.68 25.30
N ASN A 196 36.60 -17.38 26.33
CA ASN A 196 36.25 -18.79 26.28
C ASN A 196 34.87 -19.04 26.86
N LEU A 197 34.17 -20.03 26.29
CA LEU A 197 32.90 -20.51 26.84
C LEU A 197 33.18 -21.60 27.87
N LYS A 198 32.82 -21.33 29.13
CA LYS A 198 32.88 -22.25 30.22
C LYS A 198 31.49 -22.83 30.53
N GLU A 199 31.33 -24.14 30.44
CA GLU A 199 30.08 -24.79 30.79
C GLU A 199 29.86 -24.68 32.32
N LEU A 200 28.65 -24.31 32.70
CA LEU A 200 28.18 -24.26 34.07
C LEU A 200 27.09 -25.33 34.27
N SER A 201 26.93 -25.81 35.47
CA SER A 201 25.87 -26.79 35.77
C SER A 201 24.50 -26.12 35.74
N CYS A 202 23.58 -26.66 34.97
CA CYS A 202 22.16 -26.32 35.01
C CYS A 202 21.29 -27.47 35.55
N GLY A 203 21.89 -28.31 36.40
CA GLY A 203 21.20 -29.39 37.08
C GLY A 203 20.57 -30.41 36.12
N LYS A 204 19.34 -30.81 36.41
CA LYS A 204 18.61 -31.80 35.61
C LYS A 204 18.41 -31.37 34.16
N LEU A 205 18.30 -30.07 33.88
CA LEU A 205 18.06 -29.52 32.54
C LEU A 205 19.20 -29.91 31.59
N GLY A 206 20.46 -29.79 32.03
CA GLY A 206 21.62 -30.13 31.19
C GLY A 206 21.80 -31.65 30.95
N MET A 207 21.08 -32.51 31.66
CA MET A 207 21.11 -33.96 31.51
C MET A 207 20.01 -34.48 30.57
N MET A 208 19.06 -33.63 30.15
CA MET A 208 17.96 -34.06 29.29
C MET A 208 18.42 -34.14 27.85
N ASP A 209 18.17 -35.28 27.21
CA ASP A 209 18.38 -35.48 25.79
C ASP A 209 17.21 -34.87 25.02
N MET A 210 17.44 -33.72 24.37
CA MET A 210 16.47 -33.00 23.59
C MET A 210 17.12 -32.18 22.48
N HIS A 211 16.53 -32.22 21.28
CA HIS A 211 16.89 -31.33 20.20
C HIS A 211 16.19 -29.98 20.43
N VAL A 212 16.94 -29.00 20.88
CA VAL A 212 16.41 -27.66 21.17
C VAL A 212 16.35 -26.85 19.89
N HIS A 213 15.20 -26.26 19.60
CA HIS A 213 15.01 -25.47 18.42
C HIS A 213 14.88 -23.96 18.71
N GLU A 214 14.23 -23.61 19.84
CA GLU A 214 14.00 -22.23 20.25
C GLU A 214 14.16 -22.08 21.77
N LEU A 215 14.70 -20.96 22.22
CA LEU A 215 14.78 -20.54 23.61
C LEU A 215 14.19 -19.18 23.78
N TYR A 216 13.38 -18.98 24.82
CA TYR A 216 12.83 -17.68 25.18
C TYR A 216 12.89 -17.49 26.69
N LEU A 217 13.63 -16.48 27.16
CA LEU A 217 13.72 -16.13 28.58
C LEU A 217 12.74 -15.04 28.95
N HIS A 218 11.70 -15.38 29.69
CA HIS A 218 10.78 -14.41 30.26
C HIS A 218 11.41 -13.80 31.53
N ARG A 219 12.06 -12.65 31.39
CA ARG A 219 12.93 -12.04 32.42
C ARG A 219 12.20 -11.71 33.71
N THR A 220 10.97 -11.14 33.67
CA THR A 220 10.21 -10.74 34.85
C THR A 220 9.68 -11.94 35.64
N ALA A 221 9.32 -13.03 34.97
CA ALA A 221 8.90 -14.27 35.62
C ALA A 221 10.07 -15.20 35.99
N ASN A 222 11.28 -14.91 35.53
CA ASN A 222 12.50 -15.70 35.71
C ASN A 222 12.34 -17.14 35.21
N LYS A 223 11.69 -17.33 34.05
CA LYS A 223 11.37 -18.62 33.44
C LYS A 223 11.93 -18.73 32.03
N LEU A 224 12.59 -19.86 31.73
CA LEU A 224 13.07 -20.20 30.40
C LEU A 224 12.06 -21.13 29.72
N PHE A 225 11.54 -20.72 28.58
CA PHE A 225 10.68 -21.53 27.73
C PHE A 225 11.53 -22.14 26.61
N ILE A 226 11.40 -23.44 26.43
CA ILE A 226 12.27 -24.27 25.60
C ILE A 226 11.41 -24.96 24.55
N GLY A 227 11.53 -24.53 23.30
CA GLY A 227 10.91 -25.18 22.17
C GLY A 227 11.82 -26.26 21.59
N THR A 228 11.26 -27.44 21.36
CA THR A 228 12.02 -28.61 20.90
C THR A 228 11.53 -29.12 19.57
N PHE A 229 12.37 -29.92 18.91
CA PHE A 229 11.99 -30.71 17.77
C PHE A 229 11.33 -32.01 18.30
N GLU A 230 10.10 -32.29 17.87
CA GLU A 230 9.28 -33.48 18.18
C GLU A 230 8.87 -33.69 19.67
N LYS A 231 9.35 -32.91 20.62
CA LYS A 231 9.01 -33.09 22.04
C LYS A 231 8.24 -31.92 22.64
N GLY A 232 7.79 -30.95 21.81
CA GLY A 232 6.98 -29.82 22.25
C GLY A 232 7.72 -28.81 23.12
N VAL A 233 7.03 -28.21 24.11
CA VAL A 233 7.54 -27.15 24.98
C VAL A 233 7.91 -27.69 26.35
N TYR A 234 9.05 -27.24 26.88
CA TYR A 234 9.44 -27.37 28.27
C TYR A 234 9.61 -26.00 28.91
N ILE A 235 9.35 -25.91 30.20
CA ILE A 235 9.50 -24.68 30.98
C ILE A 235 10.45 -24.95 32.14
N TYR A 236 11.51 -24.15 32.22
CA TYR A 236 12.48 -24.22 33.33
C TYR A 236 12.36 -22.96 34.18
N ASP A 237 11.98 -23.16 35.44
CA ASP A 237 11.92 -22.07 36.43
C ASP A 237 13.30 -21.89 37.04
N LEU A 238 13.92 -20.73 36.83
CA LEU A 238 15.28 -20.44 37.28
C LEU A 238 15.38 -20.34 38.80
N ASN A 239 14.31 -19.93 39.48
CA ASN A 239 14.28 -19.77 40.93
C ASN A 239 14.20 -21.12 41.64
N SER A 240 13.28 -21.96 41.22
CA SER A 240 13.04 -23.28 41.82
C SER A 240 13.86 -24.40 41.20
N GLN A 241 14.51 -24.16 40.07
CA GLN A 241 15.24 -25.13 39.24
C GLN A 241 14.37 -26.33 38.82
N LYS A 242 13.07 -26.14 38.74
CA LYS A 242 12.12 -27.18 38.33
C LYS A 242 11.85 -27.09 36.84
N ILE A 243 11.66 -28.25 36.21
CA ILE A 243 11.25 -28.40 34.85
C ILE A 243 9.79 -28.83 34.83
N VAL A 244 8.98 -28.13 34.06
CA VAL A 244 7.56 -28.44 33.86
C VAL A 244 7.32 -28.65 32.36
N ARG A 245 6.45 -29.57 32.02
CA ARG A 245 5.95 -29.79 30.68
C ARG A 245 4.46 -29.46 30.71
N PRO A 246 3.98 -28.53 29.85
CA PRO A 246 2.54 -28.27 29.72
C PRO A 246 1.81 -29.55 29.31
N GLU A 247 0.61 -29.75 29.85
CA GLU A 247 -0.18 -30.95 29.54
C GLU A 247 -0.89 -30.79 28.17
N VAL A 248 -0.90 -31.87 27.40
CA VAL A 248 -1.81 -32.31 26.31
C VAL A 248 -1.55 -31.79 24.91
N GLU A 249 -1.54 -30.48 24.57
CA GLU A 249 -1.62 -30.07 23.14
C GLU A 249 -0.29 -29.78 22.45
N LEU A 250 0.77 -29.52 23.19
CA LEU A 250 2.08 -29.17 22.65
C LEU A 250 3.16 -30.20 22.98
N THR A 251 2.80 -31.49 23.05
CA THR A 251 3.73 -32.53 23.53
C THR A 251 4.55 -33.20 22.43
N ASP A 252 4.02 -33.39 21.25
CA ASP A 252 4.67 -34.16 20.19
C ASP A 252 4.64 -33.36 18.85
N VAL A 253 5.01 -32.06 18.94
CA VAL A 253 5.05 -31.13 17.82
C VAL A 253 6.38 -30.41 17.75
N ASN A 254 6.78 -30.01 16.57
CA ASN A 254 7.94 -29.17 16.35
C ASN A 254 7.61 -27.73 16.70
N ILE A 255 8.34 -27.14 17.62
CA ILE A 255 8.20 -25.73 17.98
C ILE A 255 9.15 -24.92 17.12
N THR A 256 8.60 -23.99 16.36
CA THR A 256 9.37 -23.13 15.45
C THR A 256 9.72 -21.79 16.08
N ARG A 257 8.81 -21.24 16.88
CA ARG A 257 9.01 -19.93 17.53
C ARG A 257 8.22 -19.80 18.82
N ILE A 258 8.79 -19.11 19.80
CA ILE A 258 8.12 -18.64 21.02
C ILE A 258 8.24 -17.11 21.07
N SER A 259 7.11 -16.39 21.14
CA SER A 259 7.07 -14.92 21.10
C SER A 259 6.10 -14.39 22.16
N PRO A 260 6.40 -13.28 22.85
CA PRO A 260 5.47 -12.69 23.82
C PRO A 260 4.25 -12.12 23.10
N LEU A 261 3.05 -12.43 23.59
CA LEU A 261 1.80 -11.78 23.20
C LEU A 261 1.50 -10.59 24.12
N ASN A 262 1.64 -10.83 25.42
CA ASN A 262 1.49 -9.83 26.48
C ASN A 262 2.29 -10.27 27.73
N THR A 263 2.10 -9.59 28.84
CA THR A 263 2.86 -9.85 30.09
C THR A 263 2.57 -11.21 30.74
N LYS A 264 1.47 -11.91 30.34
CA LYS A 264 1.03 -13.18 30.91
C LYS A 264 0.94 -14.33 29.92
N GLU A 265 0.97 -14.04 28.63
CA GLU A 265 0.73 -15.02 27.57
C GLU A 265 1.85 -14.97 26.53
N LEU A 266 2.27 -16.14 26.09
CA LEU A 266 3.18 -16.35 24.97
C LEU A 266 2.43 -16.97 23.79
N LEU A 267 2.87 -16.65 22.58
CA LEU A 267 2.51 -17.37 21.37
C LEU A 267 3.56 -18.44 21.10
N VAL A 268 3.09 -19.63 20.86
CA VAL A 268 3.92 -20.80 20.50
C VAL A 268 3.54 -21.22 19.09
N ALA A 269 4.41 -20.95 18.13
CA ALA A 269 4.25 -21.35 16.74
C ALA A 269 4.80 -22.76 16.52
N THR A 270 4.14 -23.52 15.66
CA THR A 270 4.45 -24.92 15.41
C THR A 270 4.54 -25.24 13.92
N GLU A 271 5.25 -26.31 13.59
CA GLU A 271 5.26 -26.89 12.25
C GLU A 271 4.14 -27.96 12.14
N GLY A 272 2.92 -27.50 11.85
CA GLY A 272 1.78 -28.37 11.54
C GLY A 272 0.60 -28.32 12.50
N ALA A 273 0.72 -27.69 13.70
CA ALA A 273 -0.38 -27.53 14.66
C ALA A 273 -0.81 -26.05 14.82
N GLY A 274 -0.33 -25.12 13.96
CA GLY A 274 -0.68 -23.71 14.01
C GLY A 274 0.01 -22.95 15.15
N VAL A 275 -0.71 -21.97 15.75
CA VAL A 275 -0.23 -21.14 16.87
C VAL A 275 -1.10 -21.37 18.10
N HIS A 276 -0.46 -21.64 19.21
CA HIS A 276 -1.10 -21.80 20.51
C HIS A 276 -0.76 -20.65 21.44
N LYS A 277 -1.63 -20.36 22.38
CA LYS A 277 -1.33 -19.50 23.52
C LYS A 277 -0.85 -20.36 24.69
N LEU A 278 0.17 -19.87 25.38
CA LEU A 278 0.71 -20.47 26.59
C LEU A 278 0.67 -19.44 27.72
N ASN A 279 -0.06 -19.74 28.78
CA ASN A 279 -0.07 -18.90 29.97
C ASN A 279 1.19 -19.13 30.81
N ILE A 280 1.89 -18.04 31.17
CA ILE A 280 3.17 -18.05 31.87
C ILE A 280 3.04 -18.55 33.33
N ASP A 281 1.89 -18.31 33.95
CA ASP A 281 1.67 -18.62 35.38
C ASP A 281 1.04 -19.99 35.59
N THR A 282 0.01 -20.35 34.80
CA THR A 282 -0.74 -21.61 34.94
C THR A 282 -0.17 -22.73 34.08
N TYR A 283 0.63 -22.38 33.03
CA TYR A 283 1.17 -23.30 32.01
C TYR A 283 0.09 -23.97 31.15
N GLU A 284 -1.14 -23.48 31.21
CA GLU A 284 -2.21 -23.91 30.33
C GLU A 284 -1.93 -23.47 28.88
N THR A 285 -2.25 -24.34 27.95
CA THR A 285 -2.11 -24.10 26.50
C THR A 285 -3.47 -24.18 25.82
N ASP A 286 -3.77 -23.18 25.02
CA ASP A 286 -5.00 -23.14 24.22
C ASP A 286 -4.68 -22.97 22.73
N PRO A 287 -5.37 -23.68 21.82
CA PRO A 287 -5.34 -23.40 20.40
C PRO A 287 -5.77 -21.94 20.14
N TYR A 288 -4.99 -21.18 19.38
CA TYR A 288 -5.27 -19.75 19.22
C TYR A 288 -5.47 -19.30 17.78
N ILE A 289 -4.55 -19.71 16.89
CA ILE A 289 -4.66 -19.46 15.46
C ILE A 289 -4.35 -20.79 14.76
N ILE A 290 -5.38 -21.47 14.33
CA ILE A 290 -5.30 -22.78 13.70
C ILE A 290 -6.05 -22.75 12.37
N ALA A 291 -5.43 -23.29 11.33
CA ALA A 291 -6.10 -23.46 10.05
C ALA A 291 -7.19 -24.52 10.19
N ASN A 292 -8.40 -24.13 9.91
CA ASN A 292 -9.54 -25.03 9.81
C ASN A 292 -9.83 -25.28 8.34
N TYR A 293 -9.45 -26.44 7.81
CA TYR A 293 -9.63 -26.79 6.41
C TYR A 293 -11.14 -26.80 6.06
N GLY A 294 -11.65 -25.66 5.66
CA GLY A 294 -13.07 -25.47 5.35
C GLY A 294 -13.65 -24.12 5.74
N SER A 295 -12.90 -23.30 6.44
CA SER A 295 -13.25 -21.94 6.80
C SER A 295 -12.28 -20.97 6.15
N TYR A 296 -12.77 -20.15 5.24
CA TYR A 296 -11.95 -19.14 4.51
C TYR A 296 -11.55 -17.90 5.35
N ASN A 297 -11.93 -17.84 6.60
CA ASN A 297 -11.57 -16.78 7.54
C ASN A 297 -10.39 -17.15 8.43
N GLU A 298 -9.84 -18.32 8.21
CA GLU A 298 -8.79 -18.88 9.02
C GLU A 298 -7.56 -19.09 8.13
N MET A 299 -6.43 -19.18 8.76
CA MET A 299 -5.15 -19.41 8.15
C MET A 299 -5.16 -20.60 7.16
N ASP A 300 -4.56 -20.45 5.99
CA ASP A 300 -4.56 -21.49 4.94
C ASP A 300 -3.64 -22.70 5.23
N GLY A 301 -2.96 -22.72 6.37
CA GLY A 301 -2.08 -23.83 6.75
C GLY A 301 -1.59 -23.69 8.18
N ASN A 302 -1.22 -24.82 8.77
CA ASN A 302 -0.73 -24.90 10.17
C ASN A 302 0.80 -24.96 10.28
N ILE A 303 1.53 -24.78 9.16
CA ILE A 303 2.99 -24.73 9.15
C ILE A 303 3.44 -23.29 9.33
N ILE A 304 3.83 -22.92 10.54
CA ILE A 304 4.24 -21.58 10.91
C ILE A 304 5.73 -21.56 11.20
N ASN A 305 6.52 -20.88 10.37
CA ASN A 305 7.97 -20.80 10.57
C ASN A 305 8.38 -19.71 11.56
N ASP A 306 7.66 -18.59 11.60
CA ASP A 306 7.93 -17.48 12.52
C ASP A 306 6.64 -16.76 12.92
N VAL A 307 6.62 -16.17 14.11
CA VAL A 307 5.54 -15.32 14.62
C VAL A 307 6.15 -14.07 15.24
N TYR A 308 5.59 -12.92 14.85
CA TYR A 308 5.99 -11.61 15.35
C TYR A 308 4.76 -10.81 15.80
N VAL A 309 4.80 -10.24 16.99
CA VAL A 309 3.75 -9.34 17.50
C VAL A 309 4.31 -7.92 17.48
N ASP A 310 3.65 -7.03 16.75
CA ASP A 310 4.08 -5.63 16.66
C ASP A 310 3.54 -4.79 17.81
N ASN A 311 3.96 -3.53 17.89
CA ASN A 311 3.58 -2.62 18.97
C ASN A 311 2.08 -2.31 18.99
N GLU A 312 1.41 -2.43 17.85
CA GLU A 312 -0.03 -2.25 17.69
C GLU A 312 -0.81 -3.54 17.93
N GLN A 313 -0.13 -4.59 18.48
CA GLN A 313 -0.71 -5.89 18.81
C GLN A 313 -1.22 -6.67 17.59
N ARG A 314 -0.75 -6.37 16.37
CA ARG A 314 -0.99 -7.23 15.22
C ARG A 314 -0.07 -8.42 15.28
N ILE A 315 -0.58 -9.58 14.93
CA ILE A 315 0.18 -10.82 14.89
C ILE A 315 0.52 -11.14 13.43
N TRP A 316 1.81 -11.15 13.15
CA TRP A 316 2.38 -11.47 11.86
C TRP A 316 2.85 -12.92 11.86
N LEU A 317 2.39 -13.72 10.92
CA LEU A 317 2.68 -15.14 10.82
C LEU A 317 3.36 -15.45 9.49
N SER A 318 4.46 -16.15 9.53
CA SER A 318 5.06 -16.77 8.35
C SER A 318 4.36 -18.11 8.11
N ASN A 319 3.38 -18.13 7.22
CA ASN A 319 2.51 -19.26 6.96
C ASN A 319 2.85 -19.92 5.61
N TYR A 320 3.36 -21.13 5.63
CA TYR A 320 3.63 -21.89 4.41
C TYR A 320 2.40 -22.72 4.01
N PRO A 321 1.97 -22.71 2.72
CA PRO A 321 2.61 -22.11 1.54
C PRO A 321 2.13 -20.69 1.19
N THR A 322 1.37 -20.00 2.01
CA THR A 322 0.65 -18.77 1.63
C THR A 322 1.57 -17.54 1.60
N GLY A 323 2.61 -17.48 2.45
CA GLY A 323 3.50 -16.34 2.62
C GLY A 323 3.34 -15.71 4.01
N ILE A 324 2.83 -14.49 4.10
CA ILE A 324 2.57 -13.81 5.37
C ILE A 324 1.06 -13.72 5.63
N THR A 325 0.66 -14.11 6.82
CA THR A 325 -0.68 -13.88 7.35
C THR A 325 -0.60 -12.86 8.47
N VAL A 326 -1.34 -11.78 8.38
CA VAL A 326 -1.44 -10.76 9.42
C VAL A 326 -2.81 -10.84 10.07
N ARG A 327 -2.82 -11.15 11.36
CA ARG A 327 -4.03 -11.07 12.17
C ARG A 327 -4.10 -9.70 12.82
N ASN A 328 -5.10 -8.93 12.45
CA ASN A 328 -5.35 -7.61 13.03
C ASN A 328 -6.23 -7.77 14.28
N ASN A 329 -5.93 -6.99 15.32
CA ASN A 329 -6.71 -6.95 16.56
C ASN A 329 -7.93 -6.01 16.43
N GLN A 330 -8.07 -5.31 15.30
CA GLN A 330 -9.27 -4.52 15.04
C GLN A 330 -10.44 -5.47 14.79
N TYR A 331 -11.45 -5.38 15.64
CA TYR A 331 -12.67 -6.13 15.48
C TYR A 331 -13.40 -5.67 14.22
N THR A 332 -13.64 -6.60 13.28
CA THR A 332 -14.58 -6.31 12.22
C THR A 332 -15.98 -6.26 12.81
N ASN A 333 -16.67 -5.15 12.61
CA ASN A 333 -18.07 -5.00 13.07
C ASN A 333 -19.05 -5.75 12.15
N TYR A 334 -18.67 -6.88 11.57
CA TYR A 334 -19.56 -7.72 10.76
C TYR A 334 -19.27 -9.21 10.97
N ASN A 335 -20.29 -10.03 10.78
CA ASN A 335 -20.21 -11.48 10.80
C ASN A 335 -20.17 -12.01 9.35
N TRP A 336 -19.21 -12.90 9.03
CA TRP A 336 -19.08 -13.50 7.72
C TRP A 336 -19.57 -14.95 7.73
N ILE A 337 -20.69 -15.20 7.04
CA ILE A 337 -21.38 -16.48 6.97
C ILE A 337 -20.93 -17.22 5.70
N LYS A 338 -20.30 -18.39 5.86
CA LYS A 338 -19.68 -19.14 4.77
C LYS A 338 -20.07 -20.63 4.73
N HIS A 339 -19.79 -21.23 3.56
CA HIS A 339 -19.76 -22.68 3.40
C HIS A 339 -18.45 -23.25 3.96
N SER A 340 -18.52 -24.30 4.74
CA SER A 340 -17.38 -25.05 5.25
C SER A 340 -17.42 -26.47 4.66
N ILE A 341 -16.37 -26.85 3.92
CA ILE A 341 -16.28 -28.16 3.25
C ILE A 341 -16.29 -29.27 4.30
N GLY A 342 -17.19 -30.25 4.11
CA GLY A 342 -17.36 -31.35 5.08
C GLY A 342 -18.20 -31.04 6.30
N ASN A 343 -18.51 -29.76 6.58
CA ASN A 343 -19.37 -29.34 7.69
C ASN A 343 -20.82 -29.10 7.20
N ARG A 344 -21.73 -29.96 7.59
CA ARG A 344 -23.16 -29.81 7.29
C ARG A 344 -23.84 -28.70 8.09
N GLN A 345 -23.20 -28.20 9.14
CA GLN A 345 -23.66 -27.07 9.97
C GLN A 345 -23.05 -25.76 9.44
N SER A 346 -23.12 -25.54 8.13
CA SER A 346 -22.68 -24.34 7.44
C SER A 346 -23.55 -24.06 6.22
N LEU A 347 -23.32 -22.92 5.57
CA LEU A 347 -23.94 -22.57 4.32
C LEU A 347 -23.72 -23.67 3.27
N VAL A 348 -24.69 -23.96 2.43
CA VAL A 348 -24.59 -25.04 1.43
C VAL A 348 -23.66 -24.70 0.25
N ASN A 349 -23.53 -23.41 -0.04
CA ASN A 349 -22.65 -22.89 -1.09
C ASN A 349 -22.33 -21.41 -0.85
N ASN A 350 -21.11 -20.95 -1.18
CA ASN A 350 -20.69 -19.58 -0.95
C ASN A 350 -21.34 -18.55 -1.88
N GLN A 351 -21.79 -18.93 -3.06
CA GLN A 351 -22.46 -17.99 -3.95
C GLN A 351 -23.91 -17.78 -3.51
N VAL A 352 -24.16 -16.72 -2.73
CA VAL A 352 -25.43 -16.37 -2.13
C VAL A 352 -26.17 -15.38 -3.02
N ASN A 353 -27.24 -15.81 -3.66
CA ASN A 353 -27.99 -15.03 -4.64
C ASN A 353 -29.23 -14.33 -4.07
N SER A 354 -29.76 -14.80 -2.93
CA SER A 354 -30.93 -14.22 -2.27
C SER A 354 -30.91 -14.51 -0.78
N ILE A 355 -31.38 -13.54 0.04
CA ILE A 355 -31.50 -13.70 1.48
C ILE A 355 -32.82 -13.13 1.94
N ILE A 356 -33.52 -13.86 2.82
CA ILE A 356 -34.68 -13.36 3.54
C ILE A 356 -34.60 -13.74 5.03
N GLU A 357 -35.26 -12.96 5.89
CA GLU A 357 -35.61 -13.33 7.27
C GLU A 357 -37.06 -13.75 7.29
N ASP A 358 -37.39 -14.94 7.83
CA ASP A 358 -38.76 -15.37 7.97
C ASP A 358 -39.44 -14.80 9.24
N SER A 359 -40.74 -15.05 9.38
CA SER A 359 -41.55 -14.56 10.51
C SER A 359 -41.11 -15.09 11.88
N ASP A 360 -40.28 -16.14 11.95
CA ASP A 360 -39.71 -16.67 13.18
C ASP A 360 -38.37 -16.01 13.54
N GLY A 361 -37.79 -15.20 12.62
CA GLY A 361 -36.49 -14.56 12.72
C GLY A 361 -35.30 -15.42 12.21
N ASP A 362 -35.63 -16.49 11.44
CA ASP A 362 -34.61 -17.37 10.87
C ASP A 362 -34.20 -16.89 9.47
N LEU A 363 -32.92 -17.13 9.12
CA LEU A 363 -32.36 -16.68 7.85
C LEU A 363 -32.40 -17.80 6.78
N TRP A 364 -32.87 -17.44 5.62
CA TRP A 364 -32.87 -18.30 4.43
C TRP A 364 -31.97 -17.74 3.38
N PHE A 365 -31.15 -18.61 2.80
CA PHE A 365 -30.17 -18.24 1.79
C PHE A 365 -30.40 -19.03 0.50
N GLY A 366 -30.77 -18.37 -0.58
CA GLY A 366 -30.82 -18.95 -1.92
C GLY A 366 -29.41 -18.91 -2.53
N THR A 367 -28.88 -20.06 -2.90
CA THR A 367 -27.51 -20.17 -3.39
C THR A 367 -27.45 -20.78 -4.81
N SER A 368 -26.25 -20.85 -5.36
CA SER A 368 -25.98 -21.50 -6.64
C SER A 368 -26.01 -23.03 -6.56
N ASN A 369 -26.15 -23.62 -5.36
CA ASN A 369 -26.34 -25.09 -5.19
C ASN A 369 -27.36 -25.42 -4.09
N GLY A 370 -28.54 -24.88 -4.19
CA GLY A 370 -29.63 -25.15 -3.23
C GLY A 370 -29.93 -23.99 -2.30
N ILE A 371 -30.64 -24.30 -1.22
CA ILE A 371 -31.12 -23.32 -0.23
C ILE A 371 -30.62 -23.74 1.14
N SER A 372 -30.16 -22.78 1.93
CA SER A 372 -29.82 -22.98 3.35
C SER A 372 -30.81 -22.22 4.26
N LEU A 373 -31.17 -22.85 5.35
CA LEU A 373 -31.88 -22.24 6.46
C LEU A 373 -30.97 -22.24 7.69
N TYR A 374 -30.82 -21.11 8.30
CA TYR A 374 -30.19 -20.96 9.60
C TYR A 374 -31.25 -20.67 10.68
N ASP A 375 -31.47 -21.63 11.58
CA ASP A 375 -32.31 -21.48 12.76
C ASP A 375 -31.58 -20.59 13.77
N SER A 376 -32.02 -19.37 13.93
CA SER A 376 -31.38 -18.35 14.79
C SER A 376 -31.48 -18.70 16.28
N LYS A 377 -32.49 -19.47 16.70
CA LYS A 377 -32.72 -19.88 18.11
C LYS A 377 -31.87 -21.10 18.46
N GLN A 378 -31.87 -22.14 17.58
CA GLN A 378 -31.13 -23.38 17.82
C GLN A 378 -29.68 -23.31 17.34
N LYS A 379 -29.32 -22.30 16.55
CA LYS A 379 -28.01 -22.13 15.88
C LYS A 379 -27.66 -23.34 14.99
N GLN A 380 -28.66 -23.87 14.29
CA GLN A 380 -28.51 -25.04 13.41
C GLN A 380 -28.81 -24.72 11.96
N TRP A 381 -28.10 -25.42 11.07
CA TRP A 381 -28.29 -25.29 9.63
C TRP A 381 -29.11 -26.45 9.08
N ARG A 382 -29.99 -26.15 8.14
CA ARG A 382 -30.68 -27.11 7.31
C ARG A 382 -30.56 -26.72 5.85
N SER A 383 -30.40 -27.70 4.95
CA SER A 383 -30.29 -27.45 3.52
C SER A 383 -31.42 -28.13 2.74
N PHE A 384 -31.86 -27.48 1.66
CA PHE A 384 -32.92 -27.92 0.78
C PHE A 384 -32.45 -27.84 -0.67
N LEU A 385 -32.95 -28.74 -1.53
CA LEU A 385 -32.72 -28.73 -2.98
C LEU A 385 -31.24 -28.66 -3.37
N SER A 386 -30.37 -29.20 -2.53
CA SER A 386 -28.93 -29.20 -2.74
C SER A 386 -28.45 -30.53 -3.40
N SER A 387 -27.19 -30.58 -3.81
CA SER A 387 -26.55 -31.79 -4.31
C SER A 387 -26.49 -32.94 -3.29
N PHE A 388 -26.59 -32.60 -2.00
CA PHE A 388 -26.59 -33.57 -0.90
C PHE A 388 -27.96 -34.23 -0.67
N ASN A 389 -29.06 -33.66 -1.19
CA ASN A 389 -30.43 -34.15 -1.02
C ASN A 389 -30.89 -34.83 -2.32
N HIS A 390 -30.95 -36.15 -2.33
CA HIS A 390 -31.11 -37.04 -3.51
C HIS A 390 -32.50 -37.01 -4.22
N GLY A 391 -33.22 -35.88 -4.25
CA GLY A 391 -34.60 -35.86 -4.74
C GLY A 391 -34.83 -35.46 -6.21
N LEU A 392 -33.98 -34.66 -6.81
CA LEU A 392 -34.22 -33.99 -8.09
C LEU A 392 -33.11 -34.32 -9.12
N LYS A 393 -33.27 -35.40 -9.86
CA LYS A 393 -32.40 -35.69 -11.04
C LYS A 393 -32.65 -34.64 -12.13
N ASN A 394 -31.60 -33.96 -12.60
CA ASN A 394 -31.58 -33.03 -13.74
C ASN A 394 -32.29 -31.67 -13.62
N GLN A 395 -32.47 -31.09 -12.43
CA GLN A 395 -32.94 -29.70 -12.30
C GLN A 395 -31.82 -28.74 -11.92
N ASN A 396 -31.91 -27.49 -12.41
CA ASN A 396 -31.01 -26.43 -12.05
C ASN A 396 -31.24 -26.04 -10.57
N ARG A 397 -30.21 -26.00 -9.78
CA ARG A 397 -30.24 -25.76 -8.33
C ARG A 397 -29.88 -24.33 -7.93
N ILE A 398 -29.86 -23.39 -8.87
CA ILE A 398 -29.55 -21.99 -8.65
C ILE A 398 -30.84 -21.27 -8.26
N PHE A 399 -30.90 -20.78 -7.03
CA PHE A 399 -32.02 -20.00 -6.49
C PHE A 399 -31.62 -18.54 -6.37
N ILE A 400 -32.39 -17.64 -7.01
CA ILE A 400 -32.06 -16.23 -7.15
C ILE A 400 -33.04 -15.30 -6.43
N THR A 401 -34.16 -15.82 -5.95
CA THR A 401 -35.14 -15.08 -5.15
C THR A 401 -35.87 -16.01 -4.18
N LEU A 402 -36.11 -15.52 -2.98
CA LEU A 402 -36.87 -16.21 -1.92
C LEU A 402 -37.94 -15.27 -1.39
N CYS A 403 -39.08 -15.84 -0.98
CA CYS A 403 -40.17 -15.05 -0.34
C CYS A 403 -40.97 -15.93 0.63
N GLU A 404 -41.15 -15.45 1.86
CA GLU A 404 -42.12 -16.07 2.76
C GLU A 404 -43.55 -15.64 2.39
N VAL A 405 -44.32 -16.53 1.78
CA VAL A 405 -45.68 -16.25 1.32
C VAL A 405 -46.72 -16.34 2.46
N SER A 406 -46.46 -17.24 3.41
CA SER A 406 -47.20 -17.34 4.68
C SER A 406 -46.25 -17.92 5.74
N PRO A 407 -46.50 -17.73 7.05
CA PRO A 407 -45.60 -18.19 8.11
C PRO A 407 -45.16 -19.65 7.91
N GLY A 408 -43.85 -19.85 7.78
CA GLY A 408 -43.22 -21.13 7.55
C GLY A 408 -43.39 -21.73 6.14
N ILE A 409 -43.92 -20.99 5.17
CA ILE A 409 -44.05 -21.42 3.77
C ILE A 409 -43.21 -20.47 2.90
N ILE A 410 -42.13 -20.98 2.33
CA ILE A 410 -41.19 -20.23 1.51
C ILE A 410 -41.39 -20.60 0.04
N TRP A 411 -41.54 -19.59 -0.81
CA TRP A 411 -41.41 -19.75 -2.25
C TRP A 411 -39.97 -19.40 -2.70
N ALA A 412 -39.38 -20.28 -3.48
CA ALA A 412 -38.04 -20.14 -3.99
C ALA A 412 -38.09 -20.10 -5.52
N GLY A 413 -37.67 -18.97 -6.10
CA GLY A 413 -37.58 -18.77 -7.53
C GLY A 413 -36.18 -19.14 -8.03
N GLY A 414 -36.12 -19.99 -9.03
CA GLY A 414 -34.86 -20.50 -9.56
C GLY A 414 -34.47 -19.92 -10.92
N TYR A 415 -33.18 -19.99 -11.22
CA TYR A 415 -32.62 -19.72 -12.54
C TYR A 415 -32.88 -20.95 -13.43
N ALA A 416 -33.79 -20.83 -14.38
CA ALA A 416 -34.23 -21.90 -15.30
C ALA A 416 -34.95 -23.09 -14.65
N SER A 417 -35.43 -22.98 -13.39
CA SER A 417 -36.09 -24.08 -12.67
C SER A 417 -37.51 -23.74 -12.16
N GLY A 418 -37.99 -22.49 -12.33
CA GLY A 418 -39.36 -22.10 -11.90
C GLY A 418 -39.47 -21.83 -10.41
N ILE A 419 -40.62 -22.07 -9.80
CA ILE A 419 -40.92 -21.81 -8.38
C ILE A 419 -41.09 -23.12 -7.62
N PHE A 420 -40.43 -23.22 -6.48
CA PHE A 420 -40.57 -24.30 -5.51
C PHE A 420 -41.17 -23.74 -4.22
N GLN A 421 -42.06 -24.45 -3.61
CA GLN A 421 -42.60 -24.21 -2.28
C GLN A 421 -41.92 -25.12 -1.28
N ILE A 422 -41.41 -24.54 -0.20
CA ILE A 422 -40.77 -25.25 0.90
C ILE A 422 -41.61 -25.02 2.16
N THR A 423 -42.02 -26.10 2.82
CA THR A 423 -42.69 -26.03 4.11
C THR A 423 -41.67 -26.25 5.21
N LYS A 424 -41.34 -25.20 5.99
CA LYS A 424 -40.30 -25.19 7.03
C LYS A 424 -40.45 -26.30 8.07
N LYS A 425 -41.71 -26.54 8.54
CA LYS A 425 -42.01 -27.48 9.62
C LYS A 425 -41.57 -28.90 9.34
N ASN A 426 -41.91 -29.42 8.17
CA ASN A 426 -41.67 -30.83 7.81
C ASN A 426 -40.63 -31.01 6.70
N GLY A 427 -40.10 -29.92 6.15
CA GLY A 427 -39.15 -29.95 5.05
C GLY A 427 -39.73 -30.37 3.71
N ASN A 428 -41.05 -30.39 3.56
CA ASN A 428 -41.70 -30.80 2.30
C ASN A 428 -41.41 -29.78 1.19
N ILE A 429 -41.15 -30.27 -0.01
CA ILE A 429 -40.78 -29.48 -1.19
C ILE A 429 -41.75 -29.83 -2.33
N GLU A 430 -42.36 -28.81 -2.90
CA GLU A 430 -43.26 -28.96 -4.04
C GLU A 430 -42.88 -27.99 -5.17
N TYR A 431 -42.86 -28.50 -6.40
CA TYR A 431 -42.71 -27.65 -7.60
C TYR A 431 -44.09 -27.04 -7.94
N LEU A 432 -44.17 -25.73 -8.08
CA LEU A 432 -45.39 -25.01 -8.36
C LEU A 432 -45.49 -24.61 -9.84
N THR A 433 -46.54 -25.12 -10.51
CA THR A 433 -46.94 -24.59 -11.82
C THR A 433 -47.63 -23.20 -11.64
N PRO A 434 -47.72 -22.38 -12.71
CA PRO A 434 -48.45 -21.11 -12.63
C PRO A 434 -49.90 -21.25 -12.21
N ALA A 435 -50.56 -22.38 -12.56
CA ALA A 435 -51.93 -22.68 -12.11
C ALA A 435 -52.01 -22.92 -10.58
N GLN A 436 -50.99 -23.52 -9.98
CA GLN A 436 -50.91 -23.79 -8.54
C GLN A 436 -50.44 -22.54 -7.78
N SER A 437 -49.45 -21.81 -8.29
CA SER A 437 -48.87 -20.63 -7.57
C SER A 437 -49.68 -19.36 -7.75
N PHE A 438 -50.18 -19.08 -8.97
CA PHE A 438 -50.85 -17.82 -9.30
C PHE A 438 -52.30 -17.98 -9.73
N HIS A 439 -52.82 -19.19 -9.77
CA HIS A 439 -54.15 -19.53 -10.33
C HIS A 439 -54.34 -19.00 -11.77
N LEU A 440 -53.28 -19.05 -12.55
CA LEU A 440 -53.24 -18.58 -13.95
C LEU A 440 -52.95 -19.71 -14.92
N ASN A 441 -53.74 -19.84 -15.97
CA ASN A 441 -53.52 -20.78 -17.03
C ASN A 441 -52.59 -20.14 -18.08
N VAL A 442 -51.30 -20.00 -17.73
CA VAL A 442 -50.25 -19.44 -18.57
C VAL A 442 -49.03 -20.37 -18.61
N ARG A 443 -48.21 -20.20 -19.64
CA ARG A 443 -46.94 -20.92 -19.71
C ARG A 443 -46.07 -20.67 -18.49
N ALA A 444 -45.46 -21.74 -17.96
CA ALA A 444 -44.50 -21.63 -16.86
C ALA A 444 -43.28 -20.75 -17.26
N ASP A 445 -43.06 -19.71 -16.49
CA ASP A 445 -41.83 -18.97 -16.56
C ASP A 445 -40.78 -19.71 -15.72
N LYS A 446 -39.68 -20.14 -16.38
CA LYS A 446 -38.61 -20.86 -15.70
C LYS A 446 -37.58 -19.93 -15.06
N TYR A 447 -37.52 -18.68 -15.50
CA TYR A 447 -36.58 -17.66 -15.00
C TYR A 447 -37.33 -16.69 -14.12
N ILE A 448 -37.25 -16.89 -12.79
CA ILE A 448 -37.91 -16.06 -11.80
C ILE A 448 -36.87 -15.13 -11.23
N ARG A 449 -36.99 -13.83 -11.51
CA ARG A 449 -36.03 -12.81 -11.10
C ARG A 449 -36.29 -12.25 -9.71
N ASP A 450 -37.58 -11.99 -9.40
CA ASP A 450 -37.99 -11.43 -8.12
C ASP A 450 -39.33 -12.01 -7.71
N ILE A 451 -39.48 -12.33 -6.42
CA ILE A 451 -40.77 -12.68 -5.77
C ILE A 451 -40.88 -11.81 -4.53
N LYS A 452 -41.95 -11.02 -4.47
CA LYS A 452 -42.18 -10.12 -3.33
C LYS A 452 -43.62 -10.22 -2.80
N LYS A 453 -43.80 -10.25 -1.48
CA LYS A 453 -45.07 -10.13 -0.81
C LYS A 453 -45.27 -8.69 -0.38
N ASP A 454 -46.37 -8.09 -0.78
CA ASP A 454 -46.74 -6.74 -0.35
C ASP A 454 -47.49 -6.72 0.99
N ARG A 455 -47.65 -5.55 1.58
CA ARG A 455 -48.39 -5.33 2.87
C ARG A 455 -49.85 -5.68 2.77
N TYR A 456 -50.41 -5.77 1.58
CA TYR A 456 -51.84 -6.05 1.34
C TYR A 456 -52.15 -7.53 1.13
N GLY A 457 -51.11 -8.38 1.16
CA GLY A 457 -51.22 -9.81 1.04
C GLY A 457 -51.24 -10.31 -0.43
N CYS A 458 -50.69 -9.55 -1.34
CA CYS A 458 -50.44 -10.02 -2.71
C CYS A 458 -49.03 -10.51 -2.86
N ILE A 459 -48.85 -11.64 -3.55
CA ILE A 459 -47.55 -12.14 -3.96
C ILE A 459 -47.30 -11.73 -5.42
N TRP A 460 -46.22 -11.00 -5.64
CA TRP A 460 -45.80 -10.54 -6.94
C TRP A 460 -44.64 -11.42 -7.44
N SER A 461 -44.63 -11.76 -8.73
CA SER A 461 -43.48 -12.45 -9.33
C SER A 461 -43.12 -11.86 -10.68
N GLY A 462 -41.88 -11.44 -10.79
CA GLY A 462 -41.25 -10.92 -11.99
C GLY A 462 -40.32 -11.95 -12.61
N GLY A 463 -40.25 -11.98 -13.94
CA GLY A 463 -39.36 -12.85 -14.67
C GLY A 463 -39.08 -12.34 -16.09
N TYR A 464 -38.74 -13.24 -17.02
CA TYR A 464 -38.34 -12.84 -18.37
C TYR A 464 -39.49 -12.27 -19.24
N TYR A 465 -40.72 -12.70 -18.97
CA TYR A 465 -41.80 -12.42 -19.92
C TYR A 465 -42.93 -11.57 -19.36
N ASN A 466 -43.29 -11.71 -18.08
CA ASN A 466 -44.45 -11.09 -17.53
C ASN A 466 -44.33 -10.87 -16.02
N LEU A 467 -45.05 -9.85 -15.50
CA LEU A 467 -45.31 -9.66 -14.08
C LEU A 467 -46.62 -10.38 -13.74
N LYS A 468 -46.59 -11.17 -12.67
CA LYS A 468 -47.78 -11.90 -12.14
C LYS A 468 -48.05 -11.43 -10.71
N CYS A 469 -49.32 -11.38 -10.32
CA CYS A 469 -49.71 -11.10 -8.96
C CYS A 469 -50.74 -12.15 -8.53
N PHE A 470 -50.66 -12.58 -7.25
CA PHE A 470 -51.66 -13.47 -6.62
C PHE A 470 -52.11 -12.90 -5.29
N ASN A 471 -53.35 -12.63 -5.14
CA ASN A 471 -53.93 -12.13 -3.88
C ASN A 471 -54.27 -13.30 -2.97
N LEU A 472 -53.60 -13.41 -1.82
CA LEU A 472 -53.77 -14.49 -0.86
C LEU A 472 -55.21 -14.53 -0.22
N LYS A 473 -55.87 -13.38 -0.08
CA LYS A 473 -57.21 -13.26 0.53
C LYS A 473 -58.31 -13.65 -0.45
N THR A 474 -58.27 -13.12 -1.68
CA THR A 474 -59.29 -13.39 -2.70
C THR A 474 -58.99 -14.63 -3.52
N ARG A 475 -57.77 -15.18 -3.45
CA ARG A 475 -57.28 -16.31 -4.23
C ARG A 475 -57.37 -16.07 -5.76
N GLN A 476 -57.26 -14.81 -6.17
CA GLN A 476 -57.28 -14.42 -7.56
C GLN A 476 -55.87 -14.08 -8.07
N GLY A 477 -55.52 -14.64 -9.23
CA GLY A 477 -54.31 -14.32 -9.94
C GLY A 477 -54.55 -13.28 -11.03
N ARG A 478 -53.57 -12.42 -11.26
CA ARG A 478 -53.61 -11.45 -12.35
C ARG A 478 -52.26 -11.42 -13.09
N LEU A 479 -52.32 -11.29 -14.41
CA LEU A 479 -51.18 -11.17 -15.31
C LEU A 479 -51.07 -9.72 -15.80
N TYR A 480 -49.85 -9.18 -15.80
CA TYR A 480 -49.54 -7.86 -16.36
C TYR A 480 -48.57 -8.06 -17.53
N PRO A 481 -49.08 -8.08 -18.78
CA PRO A 481 -48.23 -8.31 -19.96
C PRO A 481 -47.56 -7.03 -20.41
N GLY A 482 -46.48 -7.17 -21.22
CA GLY A 482 -45.85 -6.06 -21.94
C GLY A 482 -44.78 -5.30 -21.20
N LEU A 483 -44.49 -5.61 -19.93
CA LEU A 483 -43.44 -4.96 -19.13
C LEU A 483 -42.01 -5.45 -19.48
N GLY A 484 -41.87 -6.50 -20.29
CA GLY A 484 -40.58 -7.10 -20.59
C GLY A 484 -40.00 -7.90 -19.44
N SER A 485 -38.67 -7.91 -19.32
CA SER A 485 -37.95 -8.61 -18.24
C SER A 485 -37.99 -7.79 -16.95
N VAL A 486 -38.83 -8.21 -16.00
CA VAL A 486 -38.96 -7.57 -14.69
C VAL A 486 -37.83 -8.05 -13.79
N THR A 487 -37.08 -7.10 -13.22
CA THR A 487 -35.85 -7.35 -12.43
C THR A 487 -35.99 -6.94 -10.98
N ALA A 488 -36.83 -5.95 -10.67
CA ALA A 488 -37.06 -5.45 -9.31
C ALA A 488 -38.55 -5.04 -9.12
N ILE A 489 -39.10 -5.34 -7.97
CA ILE A 489 -40.48 -5.00 -7.61
C ILE A 489 -40.44 -4.29 -6.26
N GLU A 490 -41.10 -3.10 -6.17
CA GLU A 490 -41.17 -2.33 -4.92
C GLU A 490 -42.58 -1.76 -4.76
N GLU A 491 -43.07 -1.81 -3.55
CA GLU A 491 -44.40 -1.27 -3.20
C GLU A 491 -44.28 0.27 -3.07
N LYS A 492 -45.13 1.00 -3.82
CA LYS A 492 -45.30 2.43 -3.63
C LYS A 492 -46.34 2.73 -2.56
N ASP A 493 -47.55 2.26 -2.78
CA ASP A 493 -48.71 2.49 -1.93
C ASP A 493 -49.79 1.41 -2.15
N SER A 494 -51.00 1.62 -1.57
CA SER A 494 -52.12 0.67 -1.73
C SER A 494 -52.58 0.48 -3.17
N THR A 495 -52.32 1.44 -4.03
CA THR A 495 -52.82 1.48 -5.42
C THR A 495 -51.74 1.21 -6.47
N SER A 496 -50.47 1.38 -6.12
CA SER A 496 -49.40 1.44 -7.10
C SER A 496 -48.16 0.63 -6.71
N MET A 497 -47.44 0.16 -7.74
CA MET A 497 -46.19 -0.57 -7.60
C MET A 497 -45.12 0.08 -8.49
N TRP A 498 -43.88 0.17 -8.00
CA TRP A 498 -42.69 0.43 -8.80
C TRP A 498 -42.20 -0.87 -9.40
N ILE A 499 -41.99 -0.87 -10.72
CA ILE A 499 -41.48 -2.02 -11.46
C ILE A 499 -40.21 -1.63 -12.22
N GLY A 500 -39.10 -2.18 -11.78
CA GLY A 500 -37.80 -2.11 -12.48
C GLY A 500 -37.69 -3.23 -13.51
N THR A 501 -37.18 -2.89 -14.67
CA THR A 501 -36.95 -3.87 -15.76
C THR A 501 -35.49 -3.83 -16.23
N SER A 502 -35.16 -4.67 -17.20
CA SER A 502 -33.85 -4.66 -17.84
C SER A 502 -33.56 -3.39 -18.66
N THR A 503 -34.57 -2.54 -18.87
CA THR A 503 -34.41 -1.32 -19.69
C THR A 503 -34.97 -0.05 -19.06
N ASN A 504 -36.05 -0.15 -18.27
CA ASN A 504 -36.84 1.01 -17.84
C ASN A 504 -37.43 0.84 -16.45
N LEU A 505 -37.83 2.00 -15.84
CA LEU A 505 -38.66 2.04 -14.63
C LEU A 505 -40.13 2.29 -15.03
N PHE A 506 -41.05 1.58 -14.39
CA PHE A 506 -42.47 1.76 -14.59
C PHE A 506 -43.19 1.98 -13.25
N LEU A 507 -44.23 2.80 -13.28
CA LEU A 507 -45.24 2.88 -12.22
C LEU A 507 -46.49 2.16 -12.69
N LEU A 508 -46.86 1.12 -11.98
CA LEU A 508 -47.99 0.25 -12.28
C LEU A 508 -49.16 0.58 -11.33
N ASP A 509 -50.35 0.91 -11.87
CA ASP A 509 -51.59 0.95 -11.13
C ASP A 509 -52.16 -0.47 -10.96
N ARG A 510 -52.29 -0.91 -9.71
CA ARG A 510 -52.72 -2.29 -9.34
C ARG A 510 -54.13 -2.61 -9.81
N ASN A 511 -55.03 -1.61 -9.77
CA ASN A 511 -56.47 -1.80 -10.02
C ASN A 511 -56.76 -1.84 -11.52
N SER A 512 -56.33 -0.83 -12.25
CA SER A 512 -56.55 -0.77 -13.70
C SER A 512 -55.62 -1.71 -14.46
N GLY A 513 -54.39 -1.94 -13.93
CA GLY A 513 -53.35 -2.66 -14.61
C GLY A 513 -52.59 -1.81 -15.65
N LYS A 514 -52.87 -0.55 -15.71
CA LYS A 514 -52.16 0.41 -16.55
C LYS A 514 -50.82 0.72 -15.92
N TYR A 515 -49.82 0.89 -16.74
CA TYR A 515 -48.47 1.32 -16.31
C TYR A 515 -47.99 2.44 -17.22
N HIS A 516 -47.16 3.30 -16.68
CA HIS A 516 -46.46 4.33 -17.43
C HIS A 516 -44.97 4.28 -17.13
N GLU A 517 -44.18 4.60 -18.11
CA GLU A 517 -42.74 4.63 -18.02
C GLU A 517 -42.26 5.92 -17.36
N ILE A 518 -41.23 5.79 -16.49
CA ILE A 518 -40.54 6.88 -15.89
C ILE A 518 -39.16 6.97 -16.56
N PRO A 519 -38.91 8.00 -17.36
CA PRO A 519 -37.66 8.12 -18.09
C PRO A 519 -36.49 8.39 -17.14
N LEU A 520 -35.41 7.60 -17.26
CA LEU A 520 -34.16 7.82 -16.58
C LEU A 520 -33.17 8.56 -17.49
N PRO A 521 -32.40 9.52 -16.97
CA PRO A 521 -31.34 10.17 -17.71
C PRO A 521 -30.35 9.15 -18.28
N GLY A 522 -29.98 9.30 -19.55
CA GLY A 522 -29.06 8.37 -20.23
C GLY A 522 -29.74 7.25 -21.01
N GLY A 523 -31.09 7.14 -20.98
CA GLY A 523 -31.85 6.16 -21.77
C GLY A 523 -32.03 4.81 -21.07
N ALA A 524 -32.14 3.73 -21.87
CA ALA A 524 -32.41 2.38 -21.35
C ALA A 524 -31.36 1.95 -20.32
N THR A 525 -31.83 1.64 -19.11
CA THR A 525 -30.97 1.30 -17.97
C THR A 525 -31.49 0.05 -17.26
N TYR A 526 -30.62 -0.93 -17.02
CA TYR A 526 -30.94 -2.11 -16.23
C TYR A 526 -31.07 -1.77 -14.76
N ILE A 527 -32.21 -2.04 -14.14
CA ILE A 527 -32.49 -1.74 -12.73
C ILE A 527 -32.27 -3.02 -11.91
N TYR A 528 -31.34 -3.00 -10.95
CA TYR A 528 -31.11 -4.12 -10.05
C TYR A 528 -31.98 -4.10 -8.82
N THR A 529 -32.25 -2.92 -8.26
CA THR A 529 -32.91 -2.76 -6.97
C THR A 529 -33.67 -1.45 -6.89
N LEU A 530 -34.77 -1.48 -6.15
CA LEU A 530 -35.60 -0.33 -5.85
C LEU A 530 -35.82 -0.28 -4.33
N HIS A 531 -35.79 0.91 -3.76
CA HIS A 531 -36.14 1.13 -2.35
C HIS A 531 -36.83 2.46 -2.20
N GLN A 532 -38.06 2.45 -1.65
CA GLN A 532 -38.81 3.64 -1.32
C GLN A 532 -38.71 3.94 0.17
N GLU A 533 -38.22 5.11 0.53
CA GLU A 533 -38.24 5.61 1.90
C GLU A 533 -39.62 6.04 2.36
N ASP A 534 -39.82 6.13 3.70
CA ASP A 534 -41.05 6.61 4.30
C ASP A 534 -41.45 8.05 3.91
N ASN A 535 -40.45 8.88 3.56
CA ASN A 535 -40.66 10.22 3.02
C ASN A 535 -41.16 10.23 1.56
N GLY A 536 -41.32 9.06 0.95
CA GLY A 536 -41.77 8.85 -0.41
C GLY A 536 -40.68 8.89 -1.50
N LEU A 537 -39.45 9.24 -1.18
CA LEU A 537 -38.34 9.27 -2.15
C LEU A 537 -37.98 7.85 -2.60
N LEU A 538 -37.83 7.65 -3.91
CA LEU A 538 -37.45 6.36 -4.47
C LEU A 538 -35.97 6.35 -4.84
N TYR A 539 -35.22 5.41 -4.29
CA TYR A 539 -33.84 5.10 -4.66
C TYR A 539 -33.81 3.99 -5.70
N ILE A 540 -33.05 4.20 -6.78
CA ILE A 540 -33.00 3.30 -7.94
C ILE A 540 -31.54 2.88 -8.14
N GLY A 541 -31.22 1.62 -7.88
CA GLY A 541 -29.91 1.03 -8.09
C GLY A 541 -29.82 0.37 -9.46
N THR A 542 -28.79 0.71 -10.23
CA THR A 542 -28.65 0.35 -11.64
C THR A 542 -27.41 -0.48 -11.94
N SER A 543 -27.35 -1.05 -13.14
CA SER A 543 -26.17 -1.67 -13.72
C SER A 543 -25.39 -0.63 -14.53
N GLY A 544 -24.29 -0.12 -13.95
CA GLY A 544 -23.36 0.75 -14.65
C GLY A 544 -23.73 2.24 -14.72
N SER A 545 -24.96 2.64 -14.27
CA SER A 545 -25.38 4.05 -14.27
C SER A 545 -25.40 4.70 -12.88
N GLY A 546 -25.07 3.95 -11.82
CA GLY A 546 -25.02 4.45 -10.45
C GLY A 546 -26.39 4.47 -9.76
N LEU A 547 -26.57 5.45 -8.85
CA LEU A 547 -27.75 5.66 -8.03
C LEU A 547 -28.57 6.83 -8.55
N PHE A 548 -29.84 6.59 -8.88
CA PHE A 548 -30.81 7.67 -9.08
C PHE A 548 -31.71 7.81 -7.86
N THR A 549 -32.13 9.04 -7.56
CA THR A 549 -33.18 9.33 -6.62
C THR A 549 -34.35 10.03 -7.35
N TYR A 550 -35.54 9.47 -7.23
CA TYR A 550 -36.74 9.99 -7.89
C TYR A 550 -37.71 10.52 -6.84
N ASP A 551 -38.18 11.73 -7.03
CA ASP A 551 -39.19 12.38 -6.21
C ASP A 551 -40.57 12.21 -6.88
N PRO A 552 -41.44 11.34 -6.33
CA PRO A 552 -42.74 11.08 -6.95
C PRO A 552 -43.74 12.21 -6.80
N VAL A 553 -43.50 13.21 -5.92
CA VAL A 553 -44.37 14.40 -5.77
C VAL A 553 -44.04 15.40 -6.85
N LYS A 554 -42.73 15.53 -7.21
CA LYS A 554 -42.28 16.41 -8.28
C LYS A 554 -42.26 15.72 -9.64
N GLU A 555 -42.47 14.41 -9.68
CA GLU A 555 -42.39 13.55 -10.87
C GLU A 555 -41.05 13.72 -11.63
N SER A 556 -39.95 13.86 -10.88
CA SER A 556 -38.65 14.12 -11.47
C SER A 556 -37.50 13.42 -10.72
N ILE A 557 -36.41 13.17 -11.43
CA ILE A 557 -35.14 12.74 -10.82
C ILE A 557 -34.60 13.89 -9.98
N SER A 558 -34.45 13.65 -8.67
CA SER A 558 -33.94 14.64 -7.69
C SER A 558 -32.42 14.66 -7.60
N ALA A 559 -31.75 13.51 -7.83
CA ALA A 559 -30.30 13.43 -7.90
C ALA A 559 -29.86 12.18 -8.69
N HIS A 560 -28.65 12.26 -9.24
CA HIS A 560 -27.96 11.17 -9.92
C HIS A 560 -26.51 11.11 -9.45
N TYR A 561 -26.13 10.02 -8.79
CA TYR A 561 -24.77 9.79 -8.25
C TYR A 561 -24.09 8.66 -9.01
N HIS A 562 -22.88 8.90 -9.47
CA HIS A 562 -22.04 7.91 -10.14
C HIS A 562 -20.56 8.17 -9.81
N THR A 563 -19.67 7.27 -10.15
CA THR A 563 -18.22 7.35 -9.82
C THR A 563 -17.52 8.59 -10.38
N GLY A 564 -18.08 9.23 -11.41
CA GLY A 564 -17.53 10.46 -12.00
C GLY A 564 -17.94 11.77 -11.28
N ASN A 565 -18.97 11.74 -10.41
CA ASN A 565 -19.47 12.93 -9.70
C ASN A 565 -19.63 12.75 -8.20
N SER A 566 -19.35 11.56 -7.68
CA SER A 566 -19.47 11.21 -6.27
C SER A 566 -18.42 10.17 -5.88
N PRO A 567 -18.11 10.02 -4.57
CA PRO A 567 -17.21 8.97 -4.07
C PRO A 567 -17.77 7.54 -4.17
N LEU A 568 -18.91 7.31 -4.82
CA LEU A 568 -19.50 5.99 -5.00
C LEU A 568 -18.46 4.98 -5.51
N VAL A 569 -18.38 3.79 -4.90
CA VAL A 569 -17.29 2.82 -5.17
C VAL A 569 -17.48 2.07 -6.49
N SER A 570 -18.73 1.95 -6.98
CA SER A 570 -19.07 1.38 -8.27
C SER A 570 -20.39 1.93 -8.80
N ASN A 571 -20.53 1.98 -10.12
CA ASN A 571 -21.80 2.33 -10.80
C ASN A 571 -22.81 1.18 -10.84
N SER A 572 -22.41 -0.04 -10.43
CA SER A 572 -23.30 -1.20 -10.33
C SER A 572 -23.77 -1.36 -8.90
N ILE A 573 -25.04 -1.03 -8.63
CA ILE A 573 -25.65 -1.09 -7.30
C ILE A 573 -26.64 -2.25 -7.24
N TYR A 574 -26.34 -3.25 -6.42
CA TYR A 574 -27.03 -4.53 -6.39
C TYR A 574 -28.18 -4.61 -5.40
N VAL A 575 -28.01 -4.01 -4.20
CA VAL A 575 -29.01 -3.96 -3.15
C VAL A 575 -28.94 -2.61 -2.46
N ILE A 576 -30.10 -2.07 -2.07
CA ILE A 576 -30.26 -0.83 -1.29
C ILE A 576 -31.04 -1.18 -0.02
N LEU A 577 -30.44 -0.94 1.16
CA LEU A 577 -31.08 -1.19 2.46
C LEU A 577 -30.95 0.05 3.36
N PRO A 578 -32.05 0.48 4.02
CA PRO A 578 -31.97 1.55 5.00
C PRO A 578 -31.36 1.03 6.31
N THR A 579 -30.73 1.94 7.07
CA THR A 579 -30.26 1.69 8.43
C THR A 579 -31.13 2.42 9.45
N LYS A 580 -31.07 2.02 10.73
CA LYS A 580 -31.84 2.67 11.79
C LYS A 580 -31.48 4.14 12.05
N ASP A 581 -30.25 4.52 11.73
CA ASP A 581 -29.71 5.88 11.85
C ASP A 581 -29.99 6.77 10.60
N GLY A 582 -30.80 6.27 9.66
CA GLY A 582 -31.25 7.01 8.48
C GLY A 582 -30.23 7.07 7.35
N ASN A 583 -29.17 6.26 7.38
CA ASN A 583 -28.28 6.09 6.25
C ASN A 583 -28.81 5.01 5.29
N ILE A 584 -28.30 5.00 4.08
CA ILE A 584 -28.61 4.01 3.04
C ILE A 584 -27.35 3.18 2.76
N LEU A 585 -27.42 1.88 2.98
CA LEU A 585 -26.36 0.94 2.63
C LEU A 585 -26.60 0.40 1.22
N MET A 586 -25.57 0.41 0.41
CA MET A 586 -25.61 -0.10 -0.96
C MET A 586 -24.49 -1.12 -1.18
N SER A 587 -24.87 -2.34 -1.52
CA SER A 587 -23.89 -3.34 -1.97
C SER A 587 -23.60 -3.16 -3.46
N THR A 588 -22.35 -3.33 -3.84
CA THR A 588 -21.86 -3.11 -5.21
C THR A 588 -20.95 -4.26 -5.66
N GLU A 589 -20.41 -4.20 -6.85
CA GLU A 589 -19.42 -5.17 -7.32
C GLU A 589 -18.03 -4.99 -6.68
N ASN A 590 -17.80 -3.86 -5.98
CA ASN A 590 -16.48 -3.51 -5.44
C ASN A 590 -16.52 -3.04 -3.97
N GLY A 591 -17.48 -3.53 -3.20
CA GLY A 591 -17.64 -3.20 -1.78
C GLY A 591 -19.01 -2.61 -1.44
N ILE A 592 -19.09 -1.96 -0.30
CA ILE A 592 -20.30 -1.31 0.23
C ILE A 592 -20.12 0.19 0.22
N SER A 593 -21.10 0.92 -0.32
CA SER A 593 -21.23 2.36 -0.17
C SER A 593 -22.33 2.69 0.85
N ILE A 594 -22.02 3.58 1.79
CA ILE A 594 -22.92 4.10 2.81
C ILE A 594 -23.23 5.54 2.41
N PHE A 595 -24.47 5.81 2.08
CA PHE A 595 -24.95 7.13 1.71
C PHE A 595 -25.72 7.76 2.86
N SER A 596 -25.36 8.98 3.23
CA SER A 596 -26.11 9.78 4.20
C SER A 596 -26.99 10.80 3.47
N PRO A 597 -28.32 10.63 3.45
CA PRO A 597 -29.23 11.55 2.76
C PRO A 597 -29.18 12.97 3.33
N THR A 598 -28.92 13.12 4.63
CA THR A 598 -28.95 14.38 5.37
C THR A 598 -27.88 15.38 4.88
N ASN A 599 -26.66 14.88 4.67
CA ASN A 599 -25.50 15.70 4.25
C ASN A 599 -25.04 15.39 2.83
N ARG A 600 -25.69 14.43 2.16
CA ARG A 600 -25.37 13.94 0.81
C ARG A 600 -23.94 13.43 0.66
N GLN A 601 -23.39 12.82 1.71
CA GLN A 601 -22.04 12.27 1.73
C GLN A 601 -22.07 10.76 1.57
N PHE A 602 -21.00 10.24 0.92
CA PHE A 602 -20.73 8.82 0.78
C PHE A 602 -19.53 8.45 1.64
N ARG A 603 -19.65 7.31 2.32
CA ARG A 603 -18.54 6.58 2.91
C ARG A 603 -18.51 5.19 2.29
N ASN A 604 -17.31 4.65 2.10
CA ASN A 604 -17.18 3.38 1.41
C ASN A 604 -16.43 2.37 2.27
N TRP A 605 -16.79 1.11 2.14
CA TRP A 605 -16.10 0.00 2.77
C TRP A 605 -15.68 -0.98 1.69
N THR A 606 -14.39 -1.04 1.45
CA THR A 606 -13.76 -1.84 0.40
C THR A 606 -12.80 -2.88 0.99
N ARG A 607 -12.20 -3.70 0.15
CA ARG A 607 -11.19 -4.67 0.57
C ARG A 607 -9.99 -3.99 1.25
N GLY A 608 -9.59 -2.80 0.79
CA GLY A 608 -8.51 -2.01 1.40
C GLY A 608 -8.81 -1.59 2.84
N GLN A 609 -10.09 -1.53 3.23
CA GLN A 609 -10.58 -1.17 4.57
C GLN A 609 -11.05 -2.41 5.37
N GLY A 610 -10.59 -3.59 4.99
CA GLY A 610 -10.84 -4.83 5.74
C GLY A 610 -12.16 -5.53 5.42
N LEU A 611 -12.85 -5.15 4.34
CA LEU A 611 -14.02 -5.90 3.87
C LEU A 611 -13.53 -7.14 3.12
N MET A 612 -13.76 -8.31 3.67
CA MET A 612 -13.18 -9.56 3.14
C MET A 612 -13.83 -10.01 1.83
N SER A 613 -15.13 -9.83 1.65
CA SER A 613 -15.81 -10.06 0.38
C SER A 613 -16.34 -8.74 -0.17
N THR A 614 -16.00 -8.43 -1.42
CA THR A 614 -16.38 -7.15 -2.06
C THR A 614 -17.28 -7.34 -3.28
N CYS A 615 -17.38 -8.56 -3.80
CA CYS A 615 -18.21 -8.87 -4.96
C CYS A 615 -19.59 -9.38 -4.50
N PHE A 616 -20.55 -8.47 -4.36
CA PHE A 616 -21.91 -8.78 -3.92
C PHE A 616 -22.79 -9.26 -5.10
N ASN A 617 -23.91 -9.88 -4.77
CA ASN A 617 -24.88 -10.38 -5.75
C ASN A 617 -26.15 -9.49 -5.80
N ALA A 618 -26.68 -9.29 -7.01
CA ALA A 618 -27.88 -8.48 -7.21
C ALA A 618 -29.11 -9.12 -6.52
N GLY A 619 -29.90 -8.30 -5.82
CA GLY A 619 -31.08 -8.76 -5.09
C GLY A 619 -30.79 -9.57 -3.81
N SER A 620 -29.50 -9.75 -3.46
CA SER A 620 -29.10 -10.57 -2.31
C SER A 620 -28.83 -9.71 -1.06
N GLY A 621 -29.90 -9.34 -0.38
CA GLY A 621 -29.78 -8.60 0.89
C GLY A 621 -31.09 -8.48 1.64
N VAL A 622 -31.00 -8.36 2.97
CA VAL A 622 -32.13 -8.20 3.86
C VAL A 622 -31.82 -7.32 5.08
N LEU A 623 -32.75 -6.44 5.45
CA LEU A 623 -32.74 -5.78 6.74
C LEU A 623 -33.52 -6.66 7.73
N ARG A 624 -32.86 -7.14 8.78
CA ARG A 624 -33.43 -7.98 9.82
C ARG A 624 -34.25 -7.18 10.82
N ALA A 625 -35.19 -7.86 11.47
CA ALA A 625 -36.03 -7.27 12.52
C ALA A 625 -35.18 -6.69 13.70
N ASN A 626 -34.02 -7.29 14.00
CA ASN A 626 -33.10 -6.78 15.03
C ASN A 626 -32.32 -5.53 14.57
N GLY A 627 -32.41 -5.15 13.29
CA GLY A 627 -31.77 -4.02 12.68
C GLY A 627 -30.42 -4.36 12.01
N ASN A 628 -29.96 -5.60 12.08
CA ASN A 628 -28.80 -6.02 11.30
C ASN A 628 -29.13 -6.02 9.80
N THR A 629 -28.16 -5.70 8.97
CA THR A 629 -28.25 -5.83 7.51
C THR A 629 -27.38 -7.02 7.06
N VAL A 630 -27.93 -7.85 6.16
CA VAL A 630 -27.20 -8.99 5.62
C VAL A 630 -27.11 -8.86 4.10
N PHE A 631 -25.92 -8.95 3.55
CA PHE A 631 -25.68 -8.94 2.10
C PHE A 631 -25.04 -10.22 1.64
N GLY A 632 -25.55 -10.81 0.55
CA GLY A 632 -24.98 -11.99 -0.07
C GLY A 632 -23.94 -11.61 -1.13
N SER A 633 -22.91 -12.39 -1.18
CA SER A 633 -21.79 -12.21 -2.10
C SER A 633 -21.46 -13.51 -2.86
N THR A 634 -20.47 -13.45 -3.72
CA THR A 634 -19.91 -14.65 -4.40
C THR A 634 -19.14 -15.55 -3.41
N ASP A 635 -18.85 -15.05 -2.21
CA ASP A 635 -18.01 -15.70 -1.20
C ASP A 635 -18.68 -15.74 0.19
N GLY A 636 -19.97 -16.05 0.23
CA GLY A 636 -20.78 -16.12 1.45
C GLY A 636 -21.70 -14.93 1.63
N ALA A 637 -22.12 -14.66 2.88
CA ALA A 637 -22.91 -13.51 3.24
C ALA A 637 -22.27 -12.73 4.39
N LEU A 638 -22.39 -11.41 4.36
CA LEU A 638 -21.88 -10.52 5.39
C LEU A 638 -23.06 -9.92 6.18
N GLU A 639 -23.06 -10.10 7.49
CA GLU A 639 -24.07 -9.54 8.40
C GLU A 639 -23.44 -8.39 9.20
N PHE A 640 -24.00 -7.20 9.07
CA PHE A 640 -23.57 -5.97 9.74
C PHE A 640 -24.51 -5.59 10.86
N PRO A 641 -24.02 -5.08 12.00
CA PRO A 641 -24.83 -4.57 13.08
C PRO A 641 -25.59 -3.30 12.67
N PRO A 642 -26.62 -2.87 13.45
CA PRO A 642 -27.38 -1.67 13.13
C PRO A 642 -26.56 -0.37 13.09
N ASN A 643 -25.53 -0.29 13.93
CA ASN A 643 -24.60 0.82 13.99
C ASN A 643 -23.28 0.37 13.35
N ILE A 644 -23.07 0.76 12.10
CA ILE A 644 -21.84 0.43 11.38
C ILE A 644 -20.80 1.50 11.71
N GLU A 645 -19.86 1.13 12.58
CA GLU A 645 -18.64 1.92 12.77
C GLU A 645 -17.59 1.45 11.75
N MET A 646 -17.20 2.36 10.88
CA MET A 646 -16.10 2.08 9.96
C MET A 646 -14.78 2.07 10.72
N PRO A 647 -13.85 1.18 10.36
CA PRO A 647 -12.52 1.20 10.94
C PRO A 647 -11.87 2.56 10.68
N LYS A 648 -11.32 3.17 11.72
CA LYS A 648 -10.58 4.44 11.58
C LYS A 648 -9.16 4.15 11.10
N THR A 649 -8.66 4.96 10.18
CA THR A 649 -7.24 4.95 9.82
C THR A 649 -6.44 5.31 11.07
N GLY A 650 -5.65 4.34 11.57
CA GLY A 650 -4.80 4.53 12.74
C GLY A 650 -3.62 5.47 12.45
N ASP A 651 -2.77 5.69 13.47
CA ASP A 651 -1.57 6.50 13.35
C ASP A 651 -0.70 5.99 12.18
N SER A 652 -0.20 6.93 11.40
CA SER A 652 0.69 6.64 10.28
C SER A 652 2.05 7.28 10.53
N HIS A 653 3.14 6.55 10.26
CA HIS A 653 4.49 7.10 10.35
C HIS A 653 4.97 7.53 8.96
N MET A 654 5.13 8.86 8.77
CA MET A 654 5.54 9.43 7.49
C MET A 654 7.07 9.48 7.38
N ILE A 655 7.59 8.98 6.26
CA ILE A 655 9.02 8.90 5.96
C ILE A 655 9.31 9.66 4.66
N PHE A 656 10.41 10.42 4.66
CA PHE A 656 11.01 10.97 3.45
C PHE A 656 12.03 9.98 2.88
N SER A 657 11.98 9.76 1.58
CA SER A 657 12.88 8.83 0.88
C SER A 657 13.17 9.32 -0.53
N ASP A 658 14.11 8.67 -1.22
CA ASP A 658 14.42 8.86 -2.64
C ASP A 658 14.54 10.35 -3.03
N PHE A 659 15.49 11.03 -2.40
CA PHE A 659 15.81 12.42 -2.76
C PHE A 659 16.54 12.45 -4.11
N ARG A 660 16.04 13.24 -5.05
CA ARG A 660 16.61 13.37 -6.40
C ARG A 660 16.88 14.81 -6.76
N ILE A 661 18.00 15.03 -7.44
CA ILE A 661 18.33 16.29 -8.10
C ILE A 661 18.41 16.02 -9.60
N PHE A 662 17.68 16.78 -10.41
CA PHE A 662 17.54 16.57 -11.86
C PHE A 662 17.24 15.09 -12.22
N TYR A 663 16.27 14.48 -11.49
CA TYR A 663 15.82 13.09 -11.69
C TYR A 663 16.85 12.01 -11.31
N GLN A 664 18.05 12.37 -10.85
CA GLN A 664 19.06 11.43 -10.37
C GLN A 664 18.97 11.32 -8.85
N THR A 665 18.90 10.10 -8.33
CA THR A 665 18.94 9.85 -6.88
C THR A 665 20.29 10.28 -6.32
N VAL A 666 20.26 11.00 -5.21
CA VAL A 666 21.44 11.55 -4.53
C VAL A 666 21.52 10.93 -3.15
N TYR A 667 22.69 10.37 -2.85
CA TYR A 667 22.95 9.71 -1.59
C TYR A 667 23.80 10.58 -0.64
N PRO A 668 23.75 10.32 0.68
CA PRO A 668 24.64 10.97 1.64
C PRO A 668 26.12 10.78 1.27
N ASN A 669 26.91 11.85 1.44
CA ASN A 669 28.35 11.85 1.19
C ASN A 669 28.79 11.58 -0.26
N ASP A 670 27.88 11.52 -1.22
CA ASP A 670 28.25 11.51 -2.64
C ASP A 670 28.93 12.83 -3.03
N PRO A 671 29.80 12.84 -4.06
CA PRO A 671 30.39 14.07 -4.55
C PRO A 671 29.31 15.10 -4.92
N ASN A 672 29.36 16.29 -4.30
CA ASN A 672 28.37 17.36 -4.46
C ASN A 672 26.95 17.07 -3.89
N SER A 673 26.77 16.02 -3.11
CA SER A 673 25.51 15.78 -2.41
C SER A 673 25.25 16.90 -1.38
N PRO A 674 24.02 17.40 -1.26
CA PRO A 674 23.60 18.25 -0.18
C PRO A 674 23.26 17.45 1.10
N LEU A 675 23.23 16.13 1.00
CA LEU A 675 22.86 15.23 2.09
C LEU A 675 24.10 14.83 2.90
N THR A 676 24.04 15.04 4.21
CA THR A 676 25.06 14.53 5.15
C THR A 676 24.59 13.26 5.86
N LYS A 677 23.27 13.00 5.88
CA LYS A 677 22.60 11.84 6.41
C LYS A 677 21.42 11.47 5.49
N ASP A 678 20.73 10.37 5.80
CA ASP A 678 19.47 10.03 5.15
C ASP A 678 18.51 11.24 5.16
N ILE A 679 17.84 11.49 4.02
CA ILE A 679 16.88 12.62 3.90
C ILE A 679 15.80 12.59 5.00
N ASP A 680 15.45 11.41 5.49
CA ASP A 680 14.48 11.24 6.57
C ASP A 680 14.94 11.80 7.92
N GLN A 681 16.25 11.86 8.15
CA GLN A 681 16.89 12.34 9.37
C GLN A 681 17.30 13.81 9.31
N ILE A 682 17.05 14.49 8.19
CA ILE A 682 17.46 15.88 7.98
C ILE A 682 16.30 16.82 8.29
N GLU A 683 16.52 17.81 9.13
CA GLU A 683 15.56 18.89 9.40
C GLU A 683 15.77 20.08 8.47
N LYS A 684 16.98 20.24 7.92
CA LYS A 684 17.35 21.34 7.05
C LYS A 684 18.15 20.86 5.85
N LEU A 685 17.63 21.11 4.65
CA LEU A 685 18.26 20.78 3.36
C LEU A 685 18.86 22.05 2.74
N ASN A 686 20.16 22.05 2.52
CA ASN A 686 20.88 23.18 1.90
C ASN A 686 21.26 22.82 0.46
N LEU A 687 20.61 23.45 -0.51
CA LEU A 687 20.81 23.25 -1.94
C LEU A 687 21.72 24.35 -2.50
N LYS A 688 22.63 23.97 -3.39
CA LYS A 688 23.38 24.93 -4.22
C LYS A 688 22.45 25.56 -5.26
N TYR A 689 22.77 26.74 -5.77
CA TYR A 689 22.00 27.40 -6.83
C TYR A 689 21.64 26.47 -8.01
N MET A 690 22.58 25.62 -8.44
CA MET A 690 22.39 24.68 -9.53
C MET A 690 21.53 23.46 -9.17
N GLN A 691 21.16 23.27 -7.91
CA GLN A 691 20.39 22.13 -7.39
C GLN A 691 18.93 22.49 -7.15
N ASN A 692 18.40 23.49 -7.85
CA ASN A 692 17.09 24.10 -7.67
C ASN A 692 15.91 23.30 -8.25
N THR A 693 16.18 22.18 -8.89
CA THR A 693 15.18 21.22 -9.40
C THR A 693 15.40 19.89 -8.71
N PHE A 694 14.46 19.52 -7.85
CA PHE A 694 14.60 18.35 -6.99
C PHE A 694 13.24 17.71 -6.70
N SER A 695 13.29 16.47 -6.26
CA SER A 695 12.10 15.75 -5.79
C SER A 695 12.39 14.95 -4.52
N ILE A 696 11.37 14.80 -3.69
CA ILE A 696 11.39 13.99 -2.46
C ILE A 696 10.22 13.02 -2.54
N ARG A 697 10.48 11.75 -2.30
CA ARG A 697 9.41 10.77 -2.16
C ARG A 697 8.97 10.71 -0.70
N VAL A 698 7.67 10.74 -0.49
CA VAL A 698 7.01 10.59 0.80
C VAL A 698 6.26 9.28 0.80
N SER A 699 6.38 8.52 1.86
CA SER A 699 5.57 7.33 2.11
C SER A 699 5.16 7.29 3.58
N SER A 700 3.97 6.80 3.84
CA SER A 700 3.48 6.55 5.21
C SER A 700 3.49 5.07 5.48
N ILE A 701 4.11 4.67 6.59
CA ILE A 701 4.03 3.30 7.07
C ILE A 701 2.71 3.17 7.83
N ASN A 702 1.81 2.40 7.27
CA ASN A 702 0.55 2.02 7.90
C ASN A 702 0.16 0.62 7.40
N TYR A 703 -0.07 -0.30 8.33
CA TYR A 703 -0.35 -1.70 8.01
C TYR A 703 -1.83 -2.04 8.00
N ASP A 704 -2.66 -1.15 8.55
CA ASP A 704 -4.11 -1.33 8.63
C ASP A 704 -4.80 -0.91 7.33
N TYR A 705 -4.67 0.37 6.95
CA TYR A 705 -5.36 0.95 5.79
C TYR A 705 -4.41 1.81 4.93
N PRO A 706 -3.38 1.23 4.34
CA PRO A 706 -2.37 1.98 3.60
C PRO A 706 -2.91 2.68 2.34
N SER A 707 -3.98 2.14 1.73
CA SER A 707 -4.64 2.71 0.54
C SER A 707 -5.52 3.93 0.84
N ASP A 708 -5.78 4.22 2.12
CA ASP A 708 -6.64 5.33 2.55
C ASP A 708 -5.85 6.57 2.93
N ILE A 709 -4.53 6.56 2.71
CA ILE A 709 -3.65 7.68 3.00
C ILE A 709 -3.39 8.45 1.72
N LEU A 710 -3.72 9.74 1.75
CA LEU A 710 -3.38 10.71 0.71
C LEU A 710 -2.35 11.69 1.24
N TYR A 711 -1.57 12.29 0.34
CA TYR A 711 -0.55 13.29 0.67
C TYR A 711 -0.94 14.64 0.10
N THR A 712 -0.72 15.68 0.90
CA THR A 712 -0.82 17.07 0.47
C THR A 712 0.38 17.83 1.01
N TRP A 713 0.88 18.82 0.27
CA TRP A 713 2.05 19.60 0.66
C TRP A 713 1.92 21.05 0.30
N GLN A 714 2.69 21.87 0.99
CA GLN A 714 2.85 23.29 0.75
C GLN A 714 4.32 23.65 0.89
N LEU A 715 4.85 24.46 0.00
CA LEU A 715 6.18 25.06 0.12
C LEU A 715 6.01 26.55 0.45
N GLU A 716 6.01 26.88 1.76
CA GLU A 716 5.87 28.24 2.24
C GLU A 716 7.00 29.12 1.70
N GLY A 717 6.65 30.28 1.16
CA GLY A 717 7.53 31.22 0.49
C GLY A 717 7.73 31.00 -1.01
N PHE A 718 7.20 29.89 -1.55
CA PHE A 718 7.23 29.61 -3.00
C PHE A 718 5.80 29.54 -3.58
N TYR A 719 4.87 28.93 -2.86
CA TYR A 719 3.48 28.77 -3.27
C TYR A 719 2.57 28.89 -2.04
N ASP A 720 1.58 29.78 -2.12
CA ASP A 720 0.61 30.00 -1.04
C ASP A 720 -0.59 29.07 -1.21
N GLY A 721 -0.61 27.96 -0.48
CA GLY A 721 -1.72 27.03 -0.42
C GLY A 721 -1.27 25.58 -0.40
N TRP A 722 -2.20 24.70 0.01
CA TRP A 722 -2.01 23.25 -0.01
C TRP A 722 -2.36 22.69 -1.38
N THR A 723 -1.56 21.73 -1.84
CA THR A 723 -1.90 20.98 -3.05
C THR A 723 -3.15 20.11 -2.82
N THR A 724 -3.84 19.76 -3.90
CA THR A 724 -4.93 18.77 -3.81
C THR A 724 -4.39 17.44 -3.30
N PRO A 725 -5.00 16.81 -2.27
CA PRO A 725 -4.58 15.51 -1.76
C PRO A 725 -4.53 14.46 -2.87
N SER A 726 -3.42 13.72 -2.95
CA SER A 726 -3.15 12.70 -3.95
C SER A 726 -2.50 11.47 -3.29
N ASP A 727 -2.68 10.30 -3.88
CA ASP A 727 -2.00 9.06 -3.50
C ASP A 727 -0.56 8.97 -4.05
N GLU A 728 -0.17 9.92 -4.94
CA GLU A 728 1.20 10.06 -5.43
C GLU A 728 2.08 10.68 -4.34
N GLY A 729 2.97 9.87 -3.76
CA GLY A 729 3.91 10.32 -2.73
C GLY A 729 5.14 11.06 -3.24
N THR A 730 5.25 11.41 -4.53
CA THR A 730 6.43 12.10 -5.07
C THR A 730 6.18 13.59 -5.22
N ILE A 731 6.86 14.36 -4.37
CA ILE A 731 6.82 15.83 -4.39
C ILE A 731 7.91 16.34 -5.32
N ARG A 732 7.57 17.11 -6.35
CA ARG A 732 8.50 17.64 -7.34
C ARG A 732 8.51 19.17 -7.33
N PHE A 733 9.71 19.73 -7.31
CA PHE A 733 9.94 21.16 -7.42
C PHE A 733 10.89 21.43 -8.59
N THR A 734 10.53 22.37 -9.43
CA THR A 734 11.34 22.76 -10.59
C THR A 734 11.69 24.23 -10.51
N ASN A 735 12.97 24.52 -10.72
CA ASN A 735 13.50 25.89 -10.80
C ASN A 735 13.12 26.77 -9.59
N VAL A 736 13.33 26.25 -8.39
CA VAL A 736 13.08 27.00 -7.14
C VAL A 736 14.07 28.17 -7.03
N ALA A 737 13.55 29.37 -6.85
CA ALA A 737 14.39 30.57 -6.73
C ALA A 737 15.32 30.50 -5.50
N PRO A 738 16.45 31.24 -5.48
CA PRO A 738 17.25 31.36 -4.27
C PRO A 738 16.43 31.93 -3.10
N GLY A 739 16.52 31.29 -1.94
CA GLY A 739 15.74 31.69 -0.76
C GLY A 739 15.70 30.59 0.29
N THR A 740 14.96 30.85 1.35
CA THR A 740 14.67 29.88 2.42
C THR A 740 13.18 29.59 2.43
N TYR A 741 12.85 28.34 2.40
CA TYR A 741 11.49 27.80 2.27
C TYR A 741 11.21 26.80 3.38
N THR A 742 9.93 26.64 3.72
CA THR A 742 9.49 25.59 4.63
C THR A 742 8.55 24.65 3.88
N LEU A 743 9.02 23.44 3.61
CA LEU A 743 8.17 22.37 3.07
C LEU A 743 7.37 21.76 4.22
N ARG A 744 6.05 21.87 4.13
CA ARG A 744 5.10 21.16 4.99
C ARG A 744 4.44 20.05 4.20
N VAL A 745 4.45 18.86 4.73
CA VAL A 745 3.81 17.69 4.13
C VAL A 745 2.85 17.09 5.14
N ARG A 746 1.62 16.83 4.71
CA ARG A 746 0.59 16.18 5.51
C ARG A 746 0.17 14.87 4.88
N SER A 747 0.01 13.85 5.69
CA SER A 747 -0.81 12.69 5.36
C SER A 747 -2.22 12.95 5.87
N VAL A 748 -3.22 12.70 5.03
CA VAL A 748 -4.64 12.90 5.34
C VAL A 748 -5.42 11.64 5.02
N SER A 749 -6.54 11.43 5.72
CA SER A 749 -7.43 10.30 5.42
C SER A 749 -8.20 10.56 4.13
N LYS A 750 -8.34 9.53 3.30
CA LYS A 750 -9.14 9.57 2.07
C LYS A 750 -10.63 9.77 2.35
N GLU A 751 -11.12 9.34 3.52
CA GLU A 751 -12.51 9.54 3.93
C GLU A 751 -12.82 11.00 4.26
N ASP A 752 -11.90 11.65 4.96
CA ASP A 752 -12.00 13.07 5.32
C ASP A 752 -10.67 13.75 5.03
N ASN A 753 -10.58 14.37 3.85
CA ASN A 753 -9.41 15.11 3.40
C ASN A 753 -8.99 16.23 4.35
N LYS A 754 -9.80 16.56 5.36
CA LYS A 754 -9.51 17.54 6.42
C LYS A 754 -8.85 16.92 7.64
N HIS A 755 -9.02 15.60 7.86
CA HIS A 755 -8.40 14.90 8.98
C HIS A 755 -6.93 14.63 8.70
N VAL A 756 -6.05 15.40 9.38
CA VAL A 756 -4.60 15.26 9.28
C VAL A 756 -4.15 14.12 10.18
N LEU A 757 -3.56 13.07 9.59
CA LEU A 757 -3.00 11.93 10.31
C LEU A 757 -1.62 12.26 10.88
N GLN A 758 -0.76 12.88 10.06
CA GLN A 758 0.56 13.34 10.45
C GLN A 758 1.00 14.52 9.61
N GLU A 759 1.81 15.40 10.20
CA GLU A 759 2.50 16.49 9.49
C GLU A 759 4.01 16.41 9.73
N ARG A 760 4.78 16.58 8.65
CA ARG A 760 6.24 16.71 8.70
C ARG A 760 6.68 18.04 8.07
N ILE A 761 7.76 18.58 8.60
CA ILE A 761 8.32 19.87 8.18
C ILE A 761 9.79 19.68 7.80
N LEU A 762 10.18 20.22 6.63
CA LEU A 762 11.56 20.24 6.18
C LEU A 762 11.92 21.69 5.74
N LYS A 763 12.94 22.27 6.34
CA LYS A 763 13.46 23.58 5.92
C LYS A 763 14.38 23.41 4.72
N ILE A 764 14.15 24.15 3.65
CA ILE A 764 14.90 24.08 2.41
C ILE A 764 15.51 25.43 2.13
N THR A 765 16.82 25.49 1.94
CA THR A 765 17.53 26.72 1.57
C THR A 765 18.19 26.50 0.22
N VAL A 766 17.84 27.33 -0.75
CA VAL A 766 18.49 27.38 -2.07
C VAL A 766 19.46 28.57 -2.06
N ALA A 767 20.73 28.28 -2.22
CA ALA A 767 21.77 29.29 -2.18
C ALA A 767 21.68 30.27 -3.35
N HIS A 768 22.04 31.53 -3.11
CA HIS A 768 22.19 32.50 -4.19
C HIS A 768 23.37 32.13 -5.11
N PRO A 769 23.29 32.45 -6.41
CA PRO A 769 24.40 32.25 -7.31
C PRO A 769 25.61 33.07 -6.88
N VAL A 770 26.81 32.54 -7.10
CA VAL A 770 28.08 33.16 -6.65
C VAL A 770 28.21 34.60 -7.13
N TRP A 771 27.69 34.92 -8.32
CA TRP A 771 27.71 36.27 -8.89
C TRP A 771 26.70 37.25 -8.26
N LEU A 772 25.75 36.81 -7.44
CA LEU A 772 24.87 37.61 -6.60
C LEU A 772 25.25 37.57 -5.12
N SER A 773 26.41 36.99 -4.79
CA SER A 773 26.90 37.00 -3.43
C SER A 773 27.30 38.42 -2.99
N PHE A 774 27.24 38.68 -1.66
CA PHE A 774 27.67 39.97 -1.10
C PHE A 774 29.06 40.38 -1.61
N TRP A 775 29.99 39.44 -1.66
CA TRP A 775 31.35 39.69 -2.14
C TRP A 775 31.40 40.02 -3.64
N ALA A 776 30.58 39.35 -4.46
CA ALA A 776 30.47 39.65 -5.89
C ALA A 776 29.88 41.05 -6.11
N ILE A 777 28.84 41.42 -5.37
CA ILE A 777 28.26 42.78 -5.42
C ILE A 777 29.29 43.81 -4.97
N CYS A 778 30.08 43.57 -3.91
CA CYS A 778 31.18 44.44 -3.49
C CYS A 778 32.24 44.59 -4.59
N ILE A 779 32.61 43.47 -5.28
CA ILE A 779 33.54 43.52 -6.41
C ILE A 779 32.95 44.33 -7.58
N TYR A 780 31.65 44.18 -7.89
CA TYR A 780 31.00 44.96 -8.94
C TYR A 780 30.94 46.43 -8.60
N VAL A 781 30.61 46.79 -7.34
CA VAL A 781 30.64 48.17 -6.85
C VAL A 781 32.06 48.72 -6.90
N LEU A 782 33.03 47.94 -6.44
CA LEU A 782 34.45 48.37 -6.46
C LEU A 782 34.97 48.58 -7.93
N THR A 783 34.58 47.64 -8.84
CA THR A 783 34.94 47.79 -10.26
C THR A 783 34.28 49.01 -10.90
N ILE A 784 33.01 49.28 -10.54
CA ILE A 784 32.31 50.49 -11.00
C ILE A 784 32.98 51.78 -10.44
N ILE A 785 33.32 51.78 -9.14
CA ILE A 785 34.02 52.90 -8.51
C ILE A 785 35.40 53.07 -9.17
N LEU A 786 36.15 51.99 -9.35
CA LEU A 786 37.45 52.01 -10.05
C LEU A 786 37.33 52.48 -11.49
N ALA A 787 36.33 51.97 -12.23
CA ALA A 787 36.04 52.39 -13.59
C ALA A 787 35.66 53.89 -13.66
N THR A 788 34.84 54.37 -12.70
CA THR A 788 34.47 55.77 -12.59
C THR A 788 35.66 56.64 -12.25
N TYR A 789 36.54 56.21 -11.34
CA TYR A 789 37.80 56.91 -11.02
C TYR A 789 38.74 56.93 -12.24
N VAL A 790 38.91 55.81 -12.95
CA VAL A 790 39.71 55.75 -14.16
C VAL A 790 39.13 56.66 -15.25
N ILE A 791 37.78 56.64 -15.43
CA ILE A 791 37.11 57.52 -16.39
C ILE A 791 37.30 59.00 -16.04
N PHE A 792 37.14 59.29 -14.73
CA PHE A 792 37.37 60.68 -14.27
C PHE A 792 38.83 61.14 -14.49
N ARG A 793 39.82 60.28 -14.20
CA ARG A 793 41.26 60.54 -14.44
C ARG A 793 41.58 60.67 -15.94
N LEU A 794 40.99 59.81 -16.75
CA LEU A 794 41.10 59.91 -18.22
C LEU A 794 40.40 61.14 -18.77
N HIS A 795 39.29 61.57 -18.18
CA HIS A 795 38.59 62.77 -18.58
C HIS A 795 39.37 64.04 -18.20
N SER A 796 40.09 64.07 -17.03
CA SER A 796 40.94 65.16 -16.67
C SER A 796 42.20 65.30 -17.54
N MET A 797 42.71 64.16 -18.04
CA MET A 797 43.87 64.12 -18.97
C MET A 797 43.51 64.39 -20.44
N ARG A 798 42.18 64.22 -20.81
CA ARG A 798 41.69 64.35 -22.17
C ARG A 798 41.15 65.74 -22.57
N ARG A 799 41.13 66.72 -21.60
CA ARG A 799 40.83 68.11 -21.94
C ARG A 799 41.85 68.72 -22.96
N GLU A 800 43.01 68.09 -23.11
CA GLU A 800 44.07 68.59 -24.05
C GLU A 800 44.04 67.94 -25.46
N LYS A 801 43.29 66.89 -25.70
CA LYS A 801 43.31 66.19 -27.00
C LYS A 801 41.90 66.13 -27.72
N LYS A 802 41.20 67.22 -27.69
CA LYS A 802 39.74 67.29 -28.06
C LYS A 802 39.39 67.28 -29.55
N ALA A 803 40.24 67.11 -30.50
CA ALA A 803 39.83 67.26 -31.88
C ALA A 803 39.78 65.95 -32.75
N SER A 804 40.37 64.81 -32.29
CA SER A 804 40.44 63.61 -33.07
C SER A 804 39.48 62.46 -32.66
N ASP A 805 38.93 62.49 -31.40
CA ASP A 805 38.28 61.34 -30.83
C ASP A 805 36.77 61.30 -30.92
N GLU A 806 36.08 62.39 -31.38
CA GLU A 806 34.61 62.44 -31.38
C GLU A 806 33.96 61.44 -32.36
N ARG A 807 34.64 61.14 -33.46
CA ARG A 807 34.08 60.20 -34.45
C ARG A 807 34.13 58.74 -33.98
N THR A 808 35.22 58.37 -33.30
CA THR A 808 35.40 57.01 -32.75
C THR A 808 34.49 56.76 -31.56
N ARG A 809 34.30 57.83 -30.72
CA ARG A 809 33.42 57.78 -29.54
C ARG A 809 31.94 57.52 -29.88
N PHE A 810 31.46 58.12 -30.97
CA PHE A 810 30.07 57.87 -31.42
C PHE A 810 29.80 56.41 -31.76
N PHE A 811 30.71 55.76 -32.51
CA PHE A 811 30.56 54.35 -32.89
C PHE A 811 30.60 53.37 -31.71
N ILE A 812 31.44 53.60 -30.71
CA ILE A 812 31.56 52.70 -29.54
C ILE A 812 30.33 52.82 -28.60
N ASN A 813 29.87 54.00 -28.38
CA ASN A 813 28.68 54.24 -27.57
C ASN A 813 27.39 53.73 -28.20
N THR A 814 27.23 53.98 -29.51
CA THR A 814 26.05 53.49 -30.27
C THR A 814 25.98 51.97 -30.31
N ALA A 815 27.12 51.29 -30.43
CA ALA A 815 27.17 49.85 -30.43
C ALA A 815 26.87 49.26 -29.03
N HIS A 816 27.28 49.96 -27.93
CA HIS A 816 26.95 49.56 -26.56
C HIS A 816 25.49 49.75 -26.23
N ASP A 817 24.92 50.86 -26.67
CA ASP A 817 23.49 51.22 -26.46
C ASP A 817 22.55 50.26 -27.19
N ILE A 818 23.00 49.70 -28.31
CA ILE A 818 22.27 48.64 -29.04
C ILE A 818 22.40 47.30 -28.34
N ARG A 819 23.56 46.97 -27.71
CA ARG A 819 23.77 45.70 -27.00
C ARG A 819 22.87 45.56 -25.78
N THR A 820 22.73 46.63 -24.99
CA THR A 820 21.97 46.59 -23.73
C THR A 820 20.51 46.23 -23.91
N PRO A 821 19.71 46.85 -24.79
CA PRO A 821 18.32 46.44 -25.04
C PRO A 821 18.24 45.05 -25.66
N LEU A 822 19.24 44.61 -26.47
CA LEU A 822 19.25 43.25 -27.01
C LEU A 822 19.43 42.20 -25.96
N THR A 823 20.28 42.47 -24.94
CA THR A 823 20.47 41.56 -23.80
C THR A 823 19.22 41.50 -22.91
N LEU A 824 18.54 42.64 -22.73
CA LEU A 824 17.28 42.75 -21.99
C LEU A 824 16.08 42.09 -22.70
N ILE A 825 16.13 42.02 -24.03
CA ILE A 825 15.13 41.28 -24.82
C ILE A 825 15.37 39.77 -24.77
N LYS A 826 16.63 39.34 -24.66
CA LYS A 826 17.00 37.92 -24.63
C LYS A 826 16.45 37.21 -23.39
N ALA A 827 16.61 37.79 -22.20
CA ALA A 827 16.23 37.20 -20.94
C ALA A 827 14.73 36.84 -20.82
N PRO A 828 13.76 37.72 -21.16
CA PRO A 828 12.35 37.38 -21.17
C PRO A 828 11.97 36.30 -22.21
N LEU A 829 12.66 36.28 -23.36
CA LEU A 829 12.43 35.24 -24.39
C LEU A 829 12.88 33.85 -23.89
N GLU A 830 14.00 33.77 -23.17
CA GLU A 830 14.45 32.55 -22.54
C GLU A 830 13.49 32.07 -21.42
N GLU A 831 12.93 33.00 -20.67
CA GLU A 831 11.99 32.70 -19.60
C GLU A 831 10.65 32.17 -20.13
N ILE A 832 10.12 32.74 -21.19
CA ILE A 832 8.87 32.29 -21.84
C ILE A 832 9.08 30.88 -22.43
N GLN A 833 10.24 30.59 -23.01
CA GLN A 833 10.55 29.27 -23.57
C GLN A 833 10.59 28.17 -22.51
N GLN A 834 10.98 28.48 -21.28
CA GLN A 834 11.15 27.50 -20.19
C GLN A 834 9.89 27.27 -19.35
N LYS A 835 8.97 28.24 -19.31
CA LYS A 835 7.85 28.25 -18.35
C LYS A 835 6.48 27.96 -18.95
N GLU A 836 6.31 28.03 -20.29
CA GLU A 836 5.00 27.87 -20.92
C GLU A 836 4.98 26.70 -21.91
N ASN A 837 3.89 25.92 -21.89
CA ASN A 837 3.58 24.93 -22.93
C ASN A 837 3.10 25.65 -24.21
N LEU A 838 4.05 26.03 -25.05
CA LEU A 838 3.80 26.69 -26.33
C LEU A 838 3.39 25.67 -27.39
N SER A 839 2.46 26.07 -28.27
CA SER A 839 2.16 25.30 -29.48
C SER A 839 3.40 25.19 -30.38
N GLU A 840 3.49 24.15 -31.21
CA GLU A 840 4.64 23.93 -32.12
C GLU A 840 4.97 25.17 -32.96
N GLU A 841 3.99 25.90 -33.42
CA GLU A 841 4.14 27.14 -34.21
C GLU A 841 4.70 28.30 -33.36
N SER A 842 4.26 28.42 -32.11
CA SER A 842 4.76 29.43 -31.17
C SER A 842 6.19 29.14 -30.72
N GLN A 843 6.56 27.87 -30.61
CA GLN A 843 7.89 27.41 -30.25
C GLN A 843 8.91 27.69 -31.38
N ALA A 844 8.51 27.49 -32.63
CA ALA A 844 9.32 27.83 -33.82
C ALA A 844 9.55 29.34 -33.95
N ASN A 845 8.54 30.15 -33.71
CA ASN A 845 8.63 31.61 -33.74
C ASN A 845 9.54 32.13 -32.59
N MET A 846 9.43 31.54 -31.40
CA MET A 846 10.29 31.89 -30.26
C MET A 846 11.77 31.56 -30.55
N LEU A 847 12.03 30.39 -31.10
CA LEU A 847 13.40 29.97 -31.45
C LEU A 847 13.98 30.92 -32.52
N THR A 848 13.16 31.38 -33.45
CA THR A 848 13.56 32.33 -34.50
C THR A 848 13.86 33.72 -33.91
N ALA A 849 13.05 34.19 -32.97
CA ALA A 849 13.28 35.47 -32.29
C ALA A 849 14.61 35.45 -31.48
N MET A 850 14.85 34.38 -30.76
CA MET A 850 16.09 34.20 -30.00
C MET A 850 17.33 34.15 -30.90
N LYS A 851 17.27 33.45 -32.02
CA LYS A 851 18.35 33.37 -33.00
C LYS A 851 18.71 34.73 -33.61
N ASN A 852 17.69 35.55 -33.84
CA ASN A 852 17.88 36.93 -34.37
C ASN A 852 18.53 37.85 -33.32
N VAL A 853 18.11 37.75 -32.05
CA VAL A 853 18.72 38.52 -30.94
C VAL A 853 20.17 38.12 -30.75
N ASP A 854 20.51 36.85 -30.78
CA ASP A 854 21.91 36.34 -30.69
C ASP A 854 22.75 36.82 -31.88
N THR A 855 22.19 36.85 -33.07
CA THR A 855 22.86 37.33 -34.26
C THR A 855 23.17 38.82 -34.14
N LEU A 856 22.25 39.62 -33.65
CA LEU A 856 22.44 41.07 -33.42
C LEU A 856 23.49 41.33 -32.33
N ILE A 857 23.50 40.58 -31.24
CA ILE A 857 24.51 40.68 -30.18
C ILE A 857 25.90 40.33 -30.76
N ARG A 858 25.99 39.30 -31.57
CA ARG A 858 27.27 38.93 -32.24
C ARG A 858 27.76 39.99 -33.20
N LEU A 859 26.87 40.60 -34.07
CA LEU A 859 27.21 41.69 -34.98
C LEU A 859 27.72 42.93 -34.25
N THR A 860 27.03 43.34 -33.17
CA THR A 860 27.46 44.48 -32.32
C THR A 860 28.81 44.19 -31.65
N THR A 861 29.03 42.95 -31.24
CA THR A 861 30.35 42.53 -30.66
C THR A 861 31.47 42.62 -31.69
N ASN A 862 31.24 42.16 -32.93
CA ASN A 862 32.16 42.23 -34.02
C ASN A 862 32.48 43.70 -34.43
N LEU A 863 31.50 44.60 -34.45
CA LEU A 863 31.68 46.02 -34.70
C LEU A 863 32.56 46.68 -33.63
N ILE A 864 32.39 46.35 -32.37
CA ILE A 864 33.26 46.85 -31.26
C ILE A 864 34.69 46.33 -31.42
N ASN A 865 34.85 45.09 -31.77
CA ASN A 865 36.17 44.49 -31.96
C ASN A 865 36.95 45.08 -33.14
N PHE A 866 36.24 45.36 -34.27
CA PHE A 866 36.82 46.01 -35.44
C PHE A 866 37.27 47.47 -35.16
N SER A 867 36.47 48.25 -34.40
CA SER A 867 36.81 49.60 -33.98
C SER A 867 38.03 49.61 -33.05
N LYS A 868 38.14 48.64 -32.14
CA LYS A 868 39.27 48.49 -31.26
C LYS A 868 40.57 48.12 -31.98
N ALA A 869 40.46 47.30 -33.01
CA ALA A 869 41.62 46.88 -33.79
C ALA A 869 42.24 48.02 -34.62
N ASN A 870 41.43 49.02 -35.06
CA ASN A 870 41.89 50.17 -35.84
C ASN A 870 42.54 51.29 -35.03
N VAL A 871 42.28 51.30 -33.68
CA VAL A 871 42.79 52.37 -32.80
C VAL A 871 44.08 51.94 -32.05
N TYR A 872 44.23 50.65 -31.82
CA TYR A 872 45.37 50.14 -31.08
C TYR A 872 46.24 49.24 -32.00
N SER A 873 47.41 49.74 -32.41
CA SER A 873 48.48 48.87 -32.88
C SER A 873 48.94 48.00 -31.70
N SER A 874 48.29 46.87 -31.49
CA SER A 874 48.66 45.92 -30.43
C SER A 874 49.96 45.22 -30.82
N SER A 875 51.01 45.43 -29.99
CA SER A 875 52.21 44.60 -30.07
C SER A 875 51.77 43.12 -29.86
N LEU A 876 52.22 42.25 -30.80
CA LEU A 876 51.98 40.82 -30.68
C LEU A 876 52.77 40.25 -29.50
N ARG A 877 52.11 39.50 -28.60
CA ARG A 877 52.76 38.76 -27.53
C ARG A 877 52.99 37.32 -27.96
N ILE A 878 54.11 37.15 -28.71
CA ILE A 878 54.46 35.87 -29.27
C ILE A 878 55.19 35.04 -28.22
N SER A 879 54.69 33.81 -28.00
CA SER A 879 55.34 32.80 -27.14
C SER A 879 55.36 31.46 -27.84
N GLU A 880 56.26 30.58 -27.43
CA GLU A 880 56.39 29.24 -27.96
C GLU A 880 55.31 28.32 -27.40
N HIS A 881 54.59 27.60 -28.27
CA HIS A 881 53.54 26.65 -27.91
C HIS A 881 53.68 25.38 -28.71
N GLU A 882 53.41 24.23 -28.09
CA GLU A 882 53.31 22.98 -28.80
C GLU A 882 51.91 22.92 -29.51
N LEU A 883 51.98 22.84 -30.85
CA LEU A 883 50.82 23.03 -31.71
C LEU A 883 49.73 21.94 -31.49
N ASN A 884 50.17 20.71 -31.29
CA ASN A 884 49.25 19.57 -31.15
C ASN A 884 48.46 19.64 -29.84
N THR A 885 49.16 19.84 -28.71
CA THR A 885 48.50 20.05 -27.40
C THR A 885 47.56 21.25 -27.42
N TYR A 886 47.96 22.34 -28.13
CA TYR A 886 47.11 23.52 -28.25
C TYR A 886 45.81 23.20 -29.03
N MET A 887 45.90 22.51 -30.17
CA MET A 887 44.76 22.17 -31.01
C MET A 887 43.88 21.10 -30.37
N GLU A 888 44.46 20.14 -29.63
CA GLU A 888 43.74 19.12 -28.87
C GLU A 888 42.89 19.75 -27.75
N GLY A 889 43.46 20.75 -27.05
CA GLY A 889 42.73 21.52 -26.05
C GLY A 889 41.52 22.26 -26.64
N ILE A 890 41.63 22.79 -27.85
CA ILE A 890 40.49 23.41 -28.56
C ILE A 890 39.48 22.34 -29.03
N TYR A 891 39.95 21.22 -29.54
CA TYR A 891 39.08 20.10 -29.92
C TYR A 891 38.21 19.64 -28.73
N HIS A 892 38.81 19.42 -27.59
CA HIS A 892 38.04 19.04 -26.38
C HIS A 892 37.04 20.12 -25.92
N ALA A 893 37.41 21.39 -26.06
CA ALA A 893 36.50 22.49 -25.71
C ALA A 893 35.26 22.56 -26.60
N PHE A 894 35.33 22.09 -27.83
CA PHE A 894 34.20 22.10 -28.78
C PHE A 894 33.53 20.75 -28.96
N TYR A 895 34.08 19.68 -28.42
CA TYR A 895 33.56 18.32 -28.60
C TYR A 895 32.08 18.18 -28.10
N SER A 896 31.83 18.59 -26.87
CA SER A 896 30.48 18.55 -26.31
C SER A 896 29.48 19.48 -27.01
N TYR A 897 29.97 20.58 -27.57
CA TYR A 897 29.15 21.52 -28.35
C TYR A 897 28.77 20.96 -29.70
N ALA A 898 29.71 20.27 -30.36
CA ALA A 898 29.47 19.57 -31.61
C ALA A 898 28.55 18.37 -31.43
N GLU A 899 28.75 17.58 -30.36
CA GLU A 899 27.92 16.42 -30.02
C GLU A 899 26.44 16.83 -29.72
N ALA A 900 26.23 17.92 -28.99
CA ALA A 900 24.90 18.48 -28.76
C ALA A 900 24.17 18.90 -30.04
N LYS A 901 24.93 19.21 -31.11
CA LYS A 901 24.40 19.51 -32.46
C LYS A 901 24.40 18.31 -33.43
N GLN A 902 24.73 17.10 -32.92
CA GLN A 902 24.84 15.87 -33.73
C GLN A 902 25.88 15.96 -34.85
N ILE A 903 26.91 16.76 -34.66
CA ILE A 903 28.03 16.92 -35.61
C ILE A 903 29.22 16.11 -35.09
N LYS A 904 29.72 15.21 -35.92
CA LYS A 904 30.91 14.44 -35.57
C LYS A 904 32.14 15.31 -35.77
N LEU A 905 32.78 15.65 -34.67
CA LEU A 905 34.04 16.39 -34.66
C LEU A 905 35.18 15.37 -34.50
N ASP A 906 36.07 15.30 -35.52
CA ASP A 906 37.27 14.45 -35.50
C ASP A 906 38.50 15.34 -35.57
N TYR A 907 39.49 15.04 -34.71
CA TYR A 907 40.80 15.71 -34.76
C TYR A 907 41.85 14.70 -35.17
N LYS A 908 42.62 15.05 -36.21
CA LYS A 908 43.76 14.29 -36.66
C LYS A 908 44.95 15.22 -36.86
N SER A 909 46.11 14.89 -36.28
CA SER A 909 47.35 15.59 -36.47
C SER A 909 48.32 14.68 -37.21
N ASN A 910 49.01 15.25 -38.19
CA ASN A 910 50.11 14.57 -38.91
C ASN A 910 51.50 14.84 -38.31
N PHE A 911 51.53 15.57 -37.19
CA PHE A 911 52.79 15.94 -36.49
C PHE A 911 52.75 15.31 -35.11
N GLU A 912 53.89 14.66 -34.71
CA GLU A 912 54.02 14.12 -33.32
C GLU A 912 54.35 15.22 -32.29
N TYR A 913 55.29 16.14 -32.63
CA TYR A 913 55.64 17.31 -31.80
C TYR A 913 56.09 18.44 -32.70
N GLN A 914 55.47 19.60 -32.61
CA GLN A 914 55.91 20.82 -33.30
C GLN A 914 55.68 22.07 -32.46
N ASN A 915 56.73 22.70 -32.01
CA ASN A 915 56.69 23.98 -31.37
C ASN A 915 56.59 25.10 -32.41
N VAL A 916 55.60 25.97 -32.23
CA VAL A 916 55.37 27.15 -33.07
C VAL A 916 55.25 28.40 -32.22
N TRP A 917 55.68 29.52 -32.77
CA TRP A 917 55.67 30.81 -32.06
C TRP A 917 54.47 31.62 -32.53
N PHE A 918 53.53 31.85 -31.63
CA PHE A 918 52.34 32.70 -31.91
C PHE A 918 51.83 33.36 -30.64
N ASP A 919 50.98 34.37 -30.83
CA ASP A 919 50.23 35.01 -29.75
C ASP A 919 49.01 34.14 -29.44
N LYS A 920 49.01 33.46 -28.26
CA LYS A 920 48.00 32.50 -27.88
C LYS A 920 46.62 33.10 -27.83
N GLU A 921 46.45 34.33 -27.33
CA GLU A 921 45.13 34.99 -27.20
C GLU A 921 44.56 35.30 -28.58
N LYS A 922 45.41 35.75 -29.52
CA LYS A 922 44.98 36.01 -30.91
C LYS A 922 44.62 34.72 -31.65
N MET A 923 45.46 33.72 -31.48
CA MET A 923 45.23 32.41 -32.11
C MET A 923 43.99 31.72 -31.54
N ASP A 924 43.75 31.78 -30.21
CA ASP A 924 42.50 31.30 -29.55
C ASP A 924 41.29 31.97 -30.14
N SER A 925 41.33 33.29 -30.32
CA SER A 925 40.21 34.04 -30.91
C SER A 925 39.93 33.63 -32.35
N ILE A 926 40.98 33.47 -33.16
CA ILE A 926 40.84 33.04 -34.57
C ILE A 926 40.27 31.62 -34.65
N THR A 927 40.87 30.69 -33.94
CA THR A 927 40.54 29.25 -34.02
C THR A 927 39.15 28.98 -33.47
N LYS A 928 38.79 29.56 -32.33
CA LYS A 928 37.44 29.43 -31.73
C LYS A 928 36.37 30.02 -32.63
N ASN A 929 36.63 31.18 -33.26
CA ASN A 929 35.66 31.75 -34.22
C ASN A 929 35.49 30.87 -35.48
N LEU A 930 36.56 30.31 -36.00
CA LEU A 930 36.49 29.44 -37.18
C LEU A 930 35.73 28.14 -36.85
N ILE A 931 36.05 27.50 -35.75
CA ILE A 931 35.38 26.24 -35.36
C ILE A 931 33.91 26.50 -34.96
N SER A 932 33.61 27.59 -34.22
CA SER A 932 32.26 27.95 -33.87
C SER A 932 31.35 28.28 -35.08
N ASN A 933 31.97 28.82 -36.16
CA ASN A 933 31.25 29.06 -37.40
C ASN A 933 31.08 27.82 -38.30
N ALA A 934 31.97 26.80 -38.09
CA ALA A 934 31.93 25.55 -38.82
C ALA A 934 30.93 24.54 -38.23
N ILE A 935 30.74 24.59 -36.88
CA ILE A 935 29.75 23.81 -36.13
C ILE A 935 28.37 24.54 -36.14
#